data_83a9ccebf87b98b6e03e085c83d337f1
#
_entry.id   83a9ccebf87b98b6e03e085c83d337f1
#
_cell.length_a   1.000
_cell.length_b   1.000
_cell.length_c   1.000
_cell.angle_alpha   90.00
_cell.angle_beta   90.00
_cell.angle_gamma   90.00
#
_symmetry.space_group_name_H-M   'P 1'
#
loop_
_entity.id
_entity.type
_entity.pdbx_description
1 polymer ?
#
loop_
_entity_poly.entity_id
_entity_poly.type
_entity_poly.pdbx_seq_one_letter_code
_entity_poly.pdbx_strand_id
1 'polypeptide(L)'
;MIVRGVKLRAVTDNGEFGFAFEFARNLTIIRARNSSGKSTLFNSVLYALGMEELVGGKNERALPYAVKEHFEFGGKRIPVVASEILLEVENRSGRIITLRRAIRDTVRSTKLVEVFDAAHLTRGEPLVDAKPTYVHDKGGAQWEEGFHHFLESFMGLSLPNVSTTTGGETRLYLQTIFAALAVEQKRGWTDYVATIPFFGIRDARTRVVEFLLGLGVFQTNSLRNQLNAESVEIDSDWRRAIDELRREATPHGVVLDGVASKPTPLFQADSVVLRRLNGRAAIDLSEYIRQLRHEHAVLQQRADEYSRVTGAEALQEVTATSEELQKLSVLHERATTTLGEQRGALKDYEVLLAEANEDLERNKAAAKLRDLGAKNNLKTAIGLCPTCNQPVDNTLLADAVTGPQMDLATNIAYLESQRRMLQRQIVGLREGIASAEARVAELEARLAAKHDILFAMRSDVTSGATESKAIVRRQVQIEVEIDALEQLQSKATTLCSRLTGIADRLKQNQATRQRLPKDAYTADDHRRIDALQFNFRGNAGSFGYESVPITDVIISKEALVPSLADMELRAIRTDINSDSSASDFVRLIWSYLLALYQTSSAPGLQGNHPGLLMFDEPGQHSMAADSQHALLKQLAGETGLQSIVAASFDETEEVFRQATEGIAFKLIEWEGKLLRPL
;
A
#
# COMPACT_ATOMS: atom_id res chain seq x y z
N MET A 1 22.19 0.00 -8.73
CA MET A 1 21.99 0.94 -9.86
C MET A 1 23.31 1.58 -10.19
N ILE A 2 23.63 1.73 -11.47
CA ILE A 2 24.87 2.38 -11.95
C ILE A 2 24.48 3.57 -12.83
N VAL A 3 25.01 4.75 -12.52
CA VAL A 3 24.94 5.93 -13.38
C VAL A 3 26.06 5.82 -14.39
N ARG A 4 25.74 5.71 -15.69
CA ARG A 4 26.73 5.50 -16.76
C ARG A 4 27.20 6.80 -17.37
N GLY A 5 26.31 7.73 -17.55
CA GLY A 5 26.64 9.03 -18.16
C GLY A 5 25.56 10.08 -17.92
N VAL A 6 25.95 11.31 -18.02
CA VAL A 6 25.07 12.47 -17.91
C VAL A 6 25.42 13.50 -18.98
N LYS A 7 24.41 14.06 -19.65
CA LYS A 7 24.56 15.14 -20.61
C LYS A 7 23.54 16.22 -20.31
N LEU A 8 23.99 17.44 -20.12
CA LEU A 8 23.15 18.63 -20.09
C LEU A 8 23.35 19.40 -21.41
N ARG A 9 22.24 19.78 -22.03
CA ARG A 9 22.20 20.56 -23.26
C ARG A 9 21.38 21.82 -23.00
N ALA A 10 21.96 22.98 -23.28
CA ALA A 10 21.31 24.29 -23.21
C ALA A 10 21.37 24.91 -24.62
N VAL A 11 20.22 25.18 -25.18
CA VAL A 11 20.08 25.85 -26.48
C VAL A 11 20.02 27.36 -26.28
N THR A 12 20.82 28.10 -27.01
CA THR A 12 20.92 29.55 -26.97
C THR A 12 20.90 30.12 -28.38
N ASP A 13 20.75 31.43 -28.52
CA ASP A 13 20.87 32.12 -29.82
C ASP A 13 22.28 31.99 -30.42
N ASN A 14 23.30 31.68 -29.60
CA ASN A 14 24.70 31.55 -30.01
C ASN A 14 25.15 30.08 -30.20
N GLY A 15 24.22 29.13 -30.27
CA GLY A 15 24.51 27.71 -30.41
C GLY A 15 24.16 26.89 -29.18
N GLU A 16 24.67 25.66 -29.13
CA GLU A 16 24.42 24.73 -28.08
C GLU A 16 25.59 24.72 -27.05
N PHE A 17 25.24 24.80 -25.79
CA PHE A 17 26.16 24.74 -24.69
C PHE A 17 25.77 23.63 -23.71
N GLY A 18 26.72 23.15 -22.92
CA GLY A 18 26.44 22.13 -21.95
C GLY A 18 27.67 21.38 -21.47
N PHE A 19 27.45 20.15 -21.09
CA PHE A 19 28.47 19.17 -20.76
C PHE A 19 27.99 17.76 -21.03
N ALA A 20 28.92 16.84 -21.20
CA ALA A 20 28.68 15.41 -21.30
C ALA A 20 29.82 14.67 -20.60
N PHE A 21 29.46 13.80 -19.63
CA PHE A 21 30.41 13.00 -18.90
C PHE A 21 29.93 11.58 -18.71
N GLU A 22 30.85 10.64 -18.76
CA GLU A 22 30.63 9.24 -18.42
C GLU A 22 31.26 8.94 -17.07
N PHE A 23 30.62 8.08 -16.29
CA PHE A 23 31.09 7.64 -14.97
C PHE A 23 31.69 6.25 -15.02
N ALA A 24 32.65 5.95 -14.13
CA ALA A 24 33.16 4.61 -13.91
C ALA A 24 32.14 3.75 -13.16
N ARG A 25 32.27 2.44 -13.25
CA ARG A 25 31.43 1.50 -12.49
C ARG A 25 31.75 1.44 -11.00
N ASN A 26 32.95 1.84 -10.61
CA ASN A 26 33.43 1.93 -9.23
C ASN A 26 33.54 3.39 -8.77
N LEU A 27 34.72 3.94 -8.72
CA LEU A 27 34.97 5.30 -8.23
C LEU A 27 35.13 6.29 -9.39
N THR A 28 34.36 7.38 -9.35
CA THR A 28 34.56 8.57 -10.19
C THR A 28 34.79 9.78 -9.29
N ILE A 29 35.89 10.51 -9.51
CA ILE A 29 36.20 11.74 -8.84
C ILE A 29 35.92 12.90 -9.79
N ILE A 30 35.12 13.84 -9.35
CA ILE A 30 34.83 15.11 -10.04
C ILE A 30 35.63 16.20 -9.36
N ARG A 31 36.68 16.68 -10.01
CA ARG A 31 37.55 17.74 -9.50
C ARG A 31 37.35 19.02 -10.29
N ALA A 32 37.10 20.10 -9.63
CA ALA A 32 37.09 21.44 -10.23
C ALA A 32 37.11 22.51 -9.13
N ARG A 33 37.49 23.72 -9.50
CA ARG A 33 37.56 24.84 -8.57
C ARG A 33 36.21 25.20 -7.96
N ASN A 34 36.21 25.88 -6.83
CA ASN A 34 34.97 26.36 -6.21
C ASN A 34 34.21 27.26 -7.18
N SER A 35 32.88 27.19 -7.14
CA SER A 35 31.97 27.94 -8.04
C SER A 35 32.15 27.64 -9.54
N SER A 36 32.80 26.54 -9.94
CA SER A 36 32.98 26.13 -11.34
C SER A 36 31.80 25.33 -11.90
N GLY A 37 30.91 24.80 -11.03
CA GLY A 37 29.73 24.04 -11.41
C GLY A 37 29.67 22.59 -10.94
N LYS A 38 30.54 22.14 -10.01
CA LYS A 38 30.51 20.77 -9.43
C LYS A 38 29.12 20.38 -8.94
N SER A 39 28.55 21.21 -8.03
CA SER A 39 27.20 20.96 -7.50
C SER A 39 26.12 21.04 -8.60
N THR A 40 26.36 21.77 -9.70
CA THR A 40 25.43 21.76 -10.86
C THR A 40 25.42 20.39 -11.52
N LEU A 41 26.57 19.78 -11.72
CA LEU A 41 26.69 18.43 -12.29
C LEU A 41 26.03 17.41 -11.34
N PHE A 42 26.34 17.46 -10.04
CA PHE A 42 25.75 16.61 -9.02
C PHE A 42 24.20 16.72 -8.99
N ASN A 43 23.70 17.97 -8.91
CA ASN A 43 22.27 18.24 -8.87
C ASN A 43 21.57 17.86 -10.17
N SER A 44 22.27 17.89 -11.29
CA SER A 44 21.73 17.45 -12.60
C SER A 44 21.41 15.96 -12.59
N VAL A 45 22.26 15.12 -11.98
CA VAL A 45 21.99 13.69 -11.82
C VAL A 45 20.73 13.47 -10.94
N LEU A 46 20.64 14.17 -9.81
CA LEU A 46 19.48 14.08 -8.92
C LEU A 46 18.20 14.59 -9.58
N TYR A 47 18.30 15.68 -10.34
CA TYR A 47 17.17 16.21 -11.09
C TYR A 47 16.65 15.22 -12.15
N ALA A 48 17.53 14.60 -12.93
CA ALA A 48 17.14 13.60 -13.91
C ALA A 48 16.44 12.39 -13.28
N LEU A 49 16.82 12.02 -12.03
CA LEU A 49 16.22 10.94 -11.25
C LEU A 49 14.95 11.37 -10.50
N GLY A 50 14.53 12.64 -10.59
CA GLY A 50 13.39 13.14 -9.81
C GLY A 50 13.65 13.28 -8.32
N MET A 51 14.93 13.39 -7.91
CA MET A 51 15.38 13.44 -6.51
C MET A 51 15.78 14.85 -6.06
N GLU A 52 15.39 15.88 -6.79
CA GLU A 52 15.79 17.26 -6.52
C GLU A 52 15.27 17.84 -5.19
N GLU A 53 14.29 17.23 -4.56
CA GLU A 53 13.84 17.64 -3.23
C GLU A 53 14.92 17.44 -2.16
N LEU A 54 15.88 16.53 -2.38
CA LEU A 54 17.04 16.33 -1.52
C LEU A 54 17.94 17.58 -1.42
N VAL A 55 17.99 18.35 -2.50
CA VAL A 55 18.79 19.60 -2.54
C VAL A 55 17.95 20.85 -2.20
N GLY A 56 16.75 20.66 -1.66
CA GLY A 56 15.90 21.72 -1.11
C GLY A 56 15.06 22.48 -2.14
N GLY A 57 14.92 21.98 -3.35
CA GLY A 57 14.10 22.57 -4.41
C GLY A 57 13.08 21.58 -4.97
N LYS A 58 12.05 22.08 -5.66
CA LYS A 58 11.13 21.29 -6.46
C LYS A 58 11.27 21.64 -7.92
N ASN A 59 11.25 20.63 -8.81
CA ASN A 59 11.42 20.78 -10.23
C ASN A 59 12.69 21.59 -10.58
N GLU A 60 12.65 22.40 -11.63
CA GLU A 60 13.76 23.25 -12.10
C GLU A 60 14.30 24.23 -11.06
N ARG A 61 13.57 24.49 -9.96
CA ARG A 61 14.00 25.39 -8.89
C ARG A 61 15.23 24.88 -8.14
N ALA A 62 15.47 23.57 -8.13
CA ALA A 62 16.64 22.95 -7.54
C ALA A 62 17.93 23.22 -8.33
N LEU A 63 17.82 23.60 -9.60
CA LEU A 63 18.95 23.86 -10.46
C LEU A 63 19.32 25.35 -10.50
N PRO A 64 20.60 25.70 -10.73
CA PRO A 64 21.06 27.09 -10.77
C PRO A 64 20.53 27.86 -11.98
N TYR A 65 20.57 29.18 -11.93
CA TYR A 65 20.15 30.08 -13.02
C TYR A 65 20.87 29.78 -14.32
N ALA A 66 22.14 29.39 -14.26
CA ALA A 66 22.97 29.11 -15.42
C ALA A 66 22.40 28.12 -16.42
N VAL A 67 21.58 27.19 -15.98
CA VAL A 67 20.94 26.19 -16.86
C VAL A 67 19.48 26.51 -17.18
N LYS A 68 18.92 27.57 -16.60
CA LYS A 68 17.50 27.97 -16.76
C LYS A 68 17.32 29.29 -17.48
N GLU A 69 18.09 30.29 -17.13
CA GLU A 69 17.86 31.67 -17.54
C GLU A 69 19.00 32.22 -18.37
N HIS A 70 20.20 32.25 -17.84
CA HIS A 70 21.38 32.77 -18.51
C HIS A 70 22.66 32.34 -17.82
N PHE A 71 23.76 32.33 -18.55
CA PHE A 71 25.10 32.11 -18.02
C PHE A 71 26.10 33.08 -18.70
N GLU A 72 27.28 33.22 -18.10
CA GLU A 72 28.36 34.03 -18.65
C GLU A 72 29.37 33.16 -19.41
N PHE A 73 29.67 33.53 -20.65
CA PHE A 73 30.68 32.90 -21.46
C PHE A 73 31.39 33.93 -22.31
N GLY A 74 32.75 33.93 -22.28
CA GLY A 74 33.54 34.90 -23.02
C GLY A 74 33.27 36.38 -22.64
N GLY A 75 32.90 36.62 -21.36
CA GLY A 75 32.56 37.98 -20.86
C GLY A 75 31.18 38.48 -21.31
N LYS A 76 30.37 37.63 -21.97
CA LYS A 76 29.00 37.96 -22.41
C LYS A 76 27.98 37.12 -21.62
N ARG A 77 26.85 37.76 -21.30
CA ARG A 77 25.68 37.10 -20.74
C ARG A 77 24.88 36.45 -21.88
N ILE A 78 24.75 35.11 -21.81
CA ILE A 78 24.08 34.32 -22.85
C ILE A 78 22.75 33.82 -22.26
N PRO A 79 21.58 34.18 -22.84
CA PRO A 79 20.29 33.71 -22.44
C PRO A 79 20.10 32.27 -22.88
N VAL A 80 19.49 31.44 -21.97
CA VAL A 80 19.08 30.06 -22.29
C VAL A 80 17.67 30.10 -22.88
N VAL A 81 17.48 29.59 -24.08
CA VAL A 81 16.17 29.46 -24.74
C VAL A 81 15.48 28.18 -24.30
N ALA A 82 16.19 27.06 -24.36
CA ALA A 82 15.72 25.76 -23.91
C ALA A 82 16.87 24.98 -23.28
N SER A 83 16.57 24.12 -22.32
CA SER A 83 17.57 23.21 -21.73
C SER A 83 16.95 21.91 -21.27
N GLU A 84 17.74 20.84 -21.39
CA GLU A 84 17.34 19.49 -21.01
C GLU A 84 18.52 18.71 -20.45
N ILE A 85 18.18 17.66 -19.71
CA ILE A 85 19.16 16.73 -19.18
C ILE A 85 18.88 15.34 -19.71
N LEU A 86 19.94 14.61 -20.05
CA LEU A 86 19.91 13.18 -20.34
C LEU A 86 20.78 12.49 -19.29
N LEU A 87 20.26 11.38 -18.76
CA LEU A 87 20.94 10.53 -17.79
C LEU A 87 20.84 9.08 -18.24
N GLU A 88 21.96 8.41 -18.39
CA GLU A 88 22.01 6.99 -18.69
C GLU A 88 22.27 6.19 -17.42
N VAL A 89 21.41 5.23 -17.13
CA VAL A 89 21.50 4.38 -15.94
C VAL A 89 21.37 2.90 -16.31
N GLU A 90 22.04 2.06 -15.53
CA GLU A 90 22.01 0.60 -15.65
C GLU A 90 21.52 -0.02 -14.34
N ASN A 91 20.64 -1.01 -14.42
CA ASN A 91 20.20 -1.76 -13.26
C ASN A 91 21.06 -2.99 -12.98
N ARG A 92 20.76 -3.73 -11.91
CA ARG A 92 21.50 -4.94 -11.52
C ARG A 92 21.43 -6.08 -12.54
N SER A 93 20.39 -6.13 -13.39
CA SER A 93 20.26 -7.12 -14.45
C SER A 93 21.02 -6.76 -15.75
N GLY A 94 21.67 -5.59 -15.78
CA GLY A 94 22.39 -5.10 -16.97
C GLY A 94 21.49 -4.36 -17.99
N ARG A 95 20.20 -4.12 -17.69
CA ARG A 95 19.34 -3.29 -18.54
C ARG A 95 19.77 -1.84 -18.42
N ILE A 96 19.94 -1.20 -19.57
CA ILE A 96 20.36 0.21 -19.68
C ILE A 96 19.19 1.03 -20.22
N ILE A 97 18.96 2.16 -19.61
CA ILE A 97 17.95 3.14 -20.06
C ILE A 97 18.58 4.54 -20.10
N THR A 98 18.09 5.37 -20.99
CA THR A 98 18.38 6.81 -21.01
C THR A 98 17.12 7.59 -20.63
N LEU A 99 17.25 8.43 -19.62
CA LEU A 99 16.22 9.34 -19.14
C LEU A 99 16.43 10.70 -19.83
N ARG A 100 15.35 11.35 -20.28
CA ARG A 100 15.36 12.72 -20.78
C ARG A 100 14.35 13.56 -20.02
N ARG A 101 14.79 14.68 -19.47
CA ARG A 101 13.93 15.60 -18.73
C ARG A 101 14.24 17.06 -19.10
N ALA A 102 13.20 17.82 -19.38
CA ALA A 102 13.34 19.25 -19.68
C ALA A 102 13.64 20.04 -18.40
N ILE A 103 14.54 21.03 -18.48
CA ILE A 103 14.80 22.03 -17.43
C ILE A 103 14.06 23.31 -17.80
N ARG A 104 14.18 23.73 -19.07
CA ARG A 104 13.45 24.84 -19.67
C ARG A 104 12.99 24.42 -21.06
N ASP A 105 11.69 24.42 -21.29
CA ASP A 105 11.12 24.05 -22.58
C ASP A 105 9.74 24.74 -22.73
N THR A 106 9.34 25.03 -23.94
CA THR A 106 8.04 25.65 -24.24
C THR A 106 6.93 24.62 -24.45
N VAL A 107 7.29 23.36 -24.70
CA VAL A 107 6.37 22.27 -25.03
C VAL A 107 6.35 21.20 -23.97
N ARG A 108 7.53 20.80 -23.47
CA ARG A 108 7.67 19.72 -22.47
C ARG A 108 7.72 20.31 -21.06
N SER A 109 6.85 19.82 -20.21
CA SER A 109 6.86 20.18 -18.78
C SER A 109 8.09 19.62 -18.07
N THR A 110 8.59 20.34 -17.09
CA THR A 110 9.68 19.89 -16.17
C THR A 110 9.26 18.68 -15.31
N LYS A 111 7.97 18.35 -15.29
CA LYS A 111 7.44 17.16 -14.62
C LYS A 111 7.46 15.91 -15.51
N LEU A 112 7.60 16.05 -16.83
CA LEU A 112 7.68 14.94 -17.76
C LEU A 112 9.10 14.35 -17.73
N VAL A 113 9.19 13.02 -17.55
CA VAL A 113 10.41 12.24 -17.72
C VAL A 113 10.17 11.21 -18.80
N GLU A 114 10.92 11.32 -19.89
CA GLU A 114 10.86 10.39 -21.00
C GLU A 114 11.93 9.31 -20.81
N VAL A 115 11.52 8.06 -20.83
CA VAL A 115 12.38 6.88 -20.61
C VAL A 115 12.59 6.19 -21.94
N PHE A 116 13.84 5.96 -22.33
CA PHE A 116 14.24 5.24 -23.54
C PHE A 116 15.00 4.00 -23.17
N ASP A 117 14.64 2.85 -23.73
CA ASP A 117 15.42 1.60 -23.63
C ASP A 117 16.62 1.64 -24.59
N ALA A 118 17.58 2.53 -24.34
CA ALA A 118 18.74 2.76 -25.19
C ALA A 118 19.95 3.22 -24.38
N ALA A 119 21.13 2.77 -24.77
CA ALA A 119 22.42 3.25 -24.28
C ALA A 119 22.91 4.43 -25.13
N HIS A 120 22.20 5.57 -25.06
CA HIS A 120 22.44 6.72 -25.92
C HIS A 120 23.77 7.44 -25.65
N LEU A 121 24.08 7.65 -24.37
CA LEU A 121 25.23 8.47 -24.00
C LEU A 121 26.56 7.70 -24.15
N THR A 122 26.57 6.38 -23.86
CA THR A 122 27.80 5.57 -23.91
C THR A 122 27.98 4.79 -25.20
N ARG A 123 26.91 4.55 -25.99
CA ARG A 123 26.99 3.75 -27.23
C ARG A 123 26.44 4.49 -28.47
N GLY A 124 25.88 5.68 -28.28
CA GLY A 124 25.28 6.46 -29.38
C GLY A 124 23.99 5.86 -29.96
N GLU A 125 23.31 4.97 -29.23
CA GLU A 125 22.04 4.40 -29.68
C GLU A 125 20.96 5.47 -29.87
N PRO A 126 20.09 5.35 -30.88
CA PRO A 126 19.07 6.36 -31.13
C PRO A 126 18.00 6.38 -30.05
N LEU A 127 17.50 7.57 -29.70
CA LEU A 127 16.39 7.76 -28.77
C LEU A 127 15.06 7.60 -29.52
N VAL A 128 14.53 6.38 -29.56
CA VAL A 128 13.26 6.04 -30.20
C VAL A 128 12.30 5.47 -29.14
N ASP A 129 11.01 5.52 -29.42
CA ASP A 129 9.95 4.90 -28.61
C ASP A 129 10.00 5.26 -27.10
N ALA A 130 10.02 6.57 -26.82
CA ALA A 130 10.00 7.06 -25.46
C ALA A 130 8.78 6.54 -24.68
N LYS A 131 9.00 5.92 -23.51
CA LYS A 131 7.96 5.71 -22.50
C LYS A 131 7.83 7.00 -21.68
N PRO A 132 6.72 7.76 -21.81
CA PRO A 132 6.52 8.95 -21.01
C PRO A 132 6.11 8.57 -19.59
N THR A 133 6.70 9.27 -18.60
CA THR A 133 6.39 9.15 -17.19
C THR A 133 6.39 10.54 -16.56
N TYR A 134 5.88 10.68 -15.31
CA TYR A 134 5.85 11.98 -14.66
C TYR A 134 6.31 11.93 -13.20
N VAL A 135 6.82 13.06 -12.70
CA VAL A 135 7.29 13.26 -11.31
C VAL A 135 6.50 14.36 -10.59
N HIS A 136 6.60 14.40 -9.28
CA HIS A 136 6.13 15.50 -8.39
C HIS A 136 4.65 15.83 -8.52
N ASP A 137 3.85 14.83 -8.86
CA ASP A 137 2.40 14.98 -8.92
C ASP A 137 1.72 13.73 -8.36
N LYS A 138 0.42 13.83 -8.06
CA LYS A 138 -0.36 12.73 -7.52
C LYS A 138 -0.23 11.47 -8.39
N GLY A 139 0.13 10.36 -7.77
CA GLY A 139 0.33 9.08 -8.45
C GLY A 139 1.75 8.83 -8.97
N GLY A 140 2.67 9.80 -8.93
CA GLY A 140 4.04 9.65 -9.46
C GLY A 140 4.87 8.53 -8.83
N ALA A 141 4.52 8.08 -7.62
CA ALA A 141 5.16 6.97 -6.93
C ALA A 141 4.28 5.71 -6.82
N GLN A 142 3.04 5.74 -7.32
CA GLN A 142 2.07 4.67 -7.12
C GLN A 142 1.50 4.12 -8.42
N TRP A 143 1.33 4.95 -9.44
CA TRP A 143 0.71 4.57 -10.69
C TRP A 143 1.76 4.17 -11.73
N GLU A 144 1.36 3.36 -12.70
CA GLU A 144 2.25 2.82 -13.74
C GLU A 144 2.94 3.90 -14.57
N GLU A 145 2.28 5.05 -14.77
CA GLU A 145 2.79 6.21 -15.47
C GLU A 145 3.68 7.11 -14.59
N GLY A 146 3.77 6.80 -13.30
CA GLY A 146 4.62 7.54 -12.36
C GLY A 146 6.08 7.14 -12.49
N PHE A 147 6.97 8.14 -12.62
CA PHE A 147 8.40 7.89 -12.82
C PHE A 147 9.05 7.17 -11.62
N HIS A 148 8.70 7.54 -10.39
CA HIS A 148 9.27 6.86 -9.22
C HIS A 148 8.80 5.42 -9.08
N HIS A 149 7.56 5.11 -9.48
CA HIS A 149 7.08 3.73 -9.56
C HIS A 149 7.87 2.93 -10.61
N PHE A 150 8.08 3.52 -11.79
CA PHE A 150 8.91 2.93 -12.83
C PHE A 150 10.36 2.71 -12.35
N LEU A 151 10.99 3.73 -11.74
CA LEU A 151 12.38 3.66 -11.29
C LEU A 151 12.58 2.62 -10.18
N GLU A 152 11.61 2.49 -9.25
CA GLU A 152 11.57 1.44 -8.23
C GLU A 152 11.60 0.05 -8.86
N SER A 153 10.72 -0.20 -9.84
CA SER A 153 10.65 -1.47 -10.58
C SER A 153 11.93 -1.71 -11.39
N PHE A 154 12.48 -0.69 -12.03
CA PHE A 154 13.74 -0.77 -12.77
C PHE A 154 14.91 -1.15 -11.88
N MET A 155 14.96 -0.64 -10.65
CA MET A 155 15.97 -0.98 -9.65
C MET A 155 15.76 -2.35 -9.00
N GLY A 156 14.62 -2.99 -9.23
CA GLY A 156 14.23 -4.25 -8.59
C GLY A 156 13.94 -4.10 -7.10
N LEU A 157 13.48 -2.93 -6.68
CA LEU A 157 13.09 -2.64 -5.31
C LEU A 157 11.58 -2.84 -5.12
N SER A 158 11.18 -3.15 -3.88
CA SER A 158 9.78 -3.18 -3.44
C SER A 158 9.66 -2.39 -2.15
N LEU A 159 9.20 -1.14 -2.24
CA LEU A 159 9.10 -0.25 -1.09
C LEU A 159 7.91 -0.63 -0.21
N PRO A 160 8.11 -0.79 1.11
CA PRO A 160 7.07 -1.22 2.05
C PRO A 160 6.10 -0.08 2.39
N ASN A 161 4.94 -0.47 2.94
CA ASN A 161 4.08 0.46 3.66
C ASN A 161 4.65 0.73 5.06
N VAL A 162 4.57 1.98 5.47
CA VAL A 162 5.08 2.50 6.74
C VAL A 162 4.05 3.39 7.43
N SER A 163 4.11 3.47 8.75
CA SER A 163 3.19 4.29 9.54
C SER A 163 3.42 5.79 9.30
N THR A 164 2.34 6.54 9.22
CA THR A 164 2.37 8.02 9.14
C THR A 164 2.36 8.66 10.53
N THR A 165 2.76 9.93 10.59
CA THR A 165 2.67 10.76 11.82
C THR A 165 1.23 11.00 12.26
N THR A 166 0.24 10.84 11.37
CA THR A 166 -1.18 11.04 11.62
C THR A 166 -1.94 9.75 11.96
N GLY A 167 -1.25 8.59 11.99
CA GLY A 167 -1.82 7.32 12.43
C GLY A 167 -2.35 6.41 11.30
N GLY A 168 -2.13 6.77 10.02
CA GLY A 168 -2.40 5.90 8.87
C GLY A 168 -1.14 5.17 8.39
N GLU A 169 -1.25 4.55 7.22
CA GLU A 169 -0.12 3.97 6.49
C GLU A 169 0.10 4.71 5.16
N THR A 170 1.34 4.81 4.74
CA THR A 170 1.75 5.29 3.42
C THR A 170 2.90 4.45 2.91
N ARG A 171 3.10 4.43 1.60
CA ARG A 171 4.27 3.77 1.02
C ARG A 171 5.54 4.55 1.36
N LEU A 172 6.64 3.85 1.62
CA LEU A 172 7.96 4.47 1.69
C LEU A 172 8.31 5.02 0.30
N TYR A 173 8.86 6.23 0.23
CA TYR A 173 9.14 6.87 -1.06
C TYR A 173 10.60 6.70 -1.46
N LEU A 174 10.86 6.53 -2.76
CA LEU A 174 12.20 6.35 -3.30
C LEU A 174 13.13 7.54 -2.97
N GLN A 175 12.58 8.76 -2.94
CA GLN A 175 13.33 9.96 -2.54
C GLN A 175 13.85 9.88 -1.10
N THR A 176 13.15 9.21 -0.19
CA THR A 176 13.64 9.01 1.18
C THR A 176 14.86 8.08 1.22
N ILE A 177 14.87 7.06 0.37
CA ILE A 177 16.01 6.13 0.23
C ILE A 177 17.23 6.87 -0.32
N PHE A 178 17.05 7.70 -1.34
CA PHE A 178 18.14 8.46 -1.94
C PHE A 178 18.77 9.47 -0.99
N ALA A 179 18.11 9.89 0.08
CA ALA A 179 18.69 10.72 1.13
C ALA A 179 19.88 10.04 1.85
N ALA A 180 19.93 8.69 1.87
CA ALA A 180 21.07 7.92 2.39
C ALA A 180 22.11 7.57 1.32
N LEU A 181 21.88 7.91 0.04
CA LEU A 181 22.74 7.58 -1.09
C LEU A 181 23.45 8.80 -1.67
N ALA A 182 22.85 9.98 -1.53
CA ALA A 182 23.34 11.22 -2.13
C ALA A 182 23.43 12.33 -1.07
N VAL A 183 24.63 12.70 -0.73
CA VAL A 183 24.93 13.70 0.29
C VAL A 183 25.39 15.00 -0.40
N GLU A 184 24.56 16.04 -0.35
CA GLU A 184 24.85 17.34 -0.95
C GLU A 184 25.65 18.23 0.00
N GLN A 185 26.37 19.20 -0.55
CA GLN A 185 27.34 20.01 0.17
C GLN A 185 26.76 20.78 1.36
N LYS A 186 25.60 21.44 1.21
CA LYS A 186 25.13 22.46 2.16
C LYS A 186 24.44 21.89 3.40
N ARG A 187 23.71 20.80 3.25
CA ARG A 187 22.85 20.21 4.30
C ARG A 187 23.18 18.75 4.57
N GLY A 188 23.77 18.05 3.61
CA GLY A 188 23.97 16.62 3.68
C GLY A 188 24.90 16.18 4.83
N TRP A 189 25.87 17.00 5.19
CA TRP A 189 26.87 16.70 6.22
C TRP A 189 26.43 17.12 7.64
N THR A 190 25.12 17.29 7.88
CA THR A 190 24.57 17.74 9.18
C THR A 190 23.90 16.61 9.97
N ASP A 191 23.68 15.46 9.37
CA ASP A 191 23.06 14.29 9.98
C ASP A 191 23.47 13.02 9.21
N TYR A 192 23.28 11.83 9.77
CA TYR A 192 23.56 10.54 9.11
C TYR A 192 22.68 10.31 7.86
N VAL A 193 21.44 10.81 7.86
CA VAL A 193 20.55 10.89 6.69
C VAL A 193 19.84 12.25 6.75
N ALA A 194 20.53 13.32 6.32
CA ALA A 194 20.17 14.71 6.64
C ALA A 194 18.96 15.24 5.87
N THR A 195 18.79 14.86 4.61
CA THR A 195 17.93 15.60 3.66
C THR A 195 16.66 14.84 3.28
N ILE A 196 16.12 14.05 4.21
CA ILE A 196 14.87 13.31 3.96
C ILE A 196 13.72 14.30 3.71
N PRO A 197 13.06 14.27 2.53
CA PRO A 197 11.89 15.09 2.28
C PRO A 197 10.73 14.69 3.21
N PHE A 198 9.96 15.69 3.65
CA PHE A 198 8.83 15.43 4.53
C PHE A 198 7.63 14.88 3.76
N PHE A 199 7.34 13.59 3.96
CA PHE A 199 6.17 12.90 3.41
C PHE A 199 5.20 12.41 4.50
N GLY A 200 5.28 12.94 5.72
CA GLY A 200 4.44 12.52 6.84
C GLY A 200 4.74 11.13 7.38
N ILE A 201 5.89 10.54 7.05
CA ILE A 201 6.33 9.23 7.54
C ILE A 201 6.83 9.36 8.97
N ARG A 202 6.36 8.49 9.86
CA ARG A 202 6.87 8.41 11.23
C ARG A 202 8.25 7.77 11.23
N ASP A 203 9.23 8.41 11.91
CA ASP A 203 10.60 7.92 12.05
C ASP A 203 11.25 7.60 10.69
N ALA A 204 11.06 8.49 9.70
CA ALA A 204 11.44 8.25 8.30
C ALA A 204 12.90 7.79 8.16
N ARG A 205 13.84 8.35 8.93
CA ARG A 205 15.26 7.94 8.94
C ARG A 205 15.41 6.48 9.31
N THR A 206 14.79 6.05 10.41
CA THR A 206 14.83 4.64 10.84
C THR A 206 14.24 3.71 9.77
N ARG A 207 13.11 4.10 9.16
CA ARG A 207 12.47 3.31 8.07
C ARG A 207 13.36 3.15 6.84
N VAL A 208 14.10 4.20 6.49
CA VAL A 208 15.11 4.15 5.40
C VAL A 208 16.20 3.13 5.71
N VAL A 209 16.76 3.17 6.91
CA VAL A 209 17.85 2.27 7.32
C VAL A 209 17.36 0.82 7.42
N GLU A 210 16.20 0.59 8.03
CA GLU A 210 15.55 -0.74 8.07
C GLU A 210 15.37 -1.31 6.67
N PHE A 211 14.91 -0.49 5.72
CA PHE A 211 14.73 -0.91 4.34
C PHE A 211 16.07 -1.24 3.67
N LEU A 212 17.07 -0.37 3.77
CA LEU A 212 18.39 -0.58 3.16
C LEU A 212 19.08 -1.83 3.69
N LEU A 213 18.95 -2.12 4.98
CA LEU A 213 19.48 -3.34 5.59
C LEU A 213 18.63 -4.58 5.29
N GLY A 214 17.44 -4.44 4.75
CA GLY A 214 16.53 -5.55 4.46
C GLY A 214 15.99 -6.20 5.73
N LEU A 215 15.68 -5.40 6.78
CA LEU A 215 15.13 -5.93 8.03
C LEU A 215 13.70 -6.44 7.83
N GLY A 216 13.35 -7.53 8.52
CA GLY A 216 12.05 -8.19 8.46
C GLY A 216 10.92 -7.43 9.17
N VAL A 217 11.21 -6.30 9.80
CA VAL A 217 10.27 -5.51 10.59
C VAL A 217 9.02 -5.07 9.81
N PHE A 218 9.13 -4.77 8.54
CA PHE A 218 7.99 -4.35 7.71
C PHE A 218 6.99 -5.49 7.52
N GLN A 219 7.46 -6.71 7.25
CA GLN A 219 6.61 -7.89 7.10
C GLN A 219 5.95 -8.24 8.43
N THR A 220 6.71 -8.20 9.52
CA THR A 220 6.21 -8.45 10.87
C THR A 220 5.13 -7.45 11.28
N ASN A 221 5.33 -6.14 11.02
CA ASN A 221 4.35 -5.10 11.33
C ASN A 221 3.10 -5.21 10.45
N SER A 222 3.25 -5.47 9.16
CA SER A 222 2.12 -5.70 8.26
C SER A 222 1.27 -6.87 8.73
N LEU A 223 1.90 -8.00 9.10
CA LEU A 223 1.21 -9.17 9.62
C LEU A 223 0.52 -8.88 10.97
N ARG A 224 1.15 -8.12 11.87
CA ARG A 224 0.51 -7.68 13.12
C ARG A 224 -0.74 -6.84 12.87
N ASN A 225 -0.68 -5.92 11.92
CA ASN A 225 -1.81 -5.06 11.56
C ASN A 225 -2.96 -5.88 10.95
N GLN A 226 -2.66 -6.84 10.06
CA GLN A 226 -3.65 -7.76 9.51
C GLN A 226 -4.33 -8.59 10.61
N LEU A 227 -3.55 -9.17 11.53
CA LEU A 227 -4.08 -9.95 12.65
C LEU A 227 -4.91 -9.09 13.62
N ASN A 228 -4.59 -7.81 13.79
CA ASN A 228 -5.39 -6.88 14.58
C ASN A 228 -6.73 -6.58 13.91
N ALA A 229 -6.72 -6.28 12.62
CA ALA A 229 -7.94 -6.06 11.84
C ALA A 229 -8.84 -7.31 11.87
N GLU A 230 -8.28 -8.49 11.63
CA GLU A 230 -9.00 -9.76 11.70
C GLU A 230 -9.59 -10.01 13.09
N SER A 231 -8.86 -9.67 14.18
CA SER A 231 -9.39 -9.81 15.56
C SER A 231 -10.62 -8.93 15.78
N VAL A 232 -10.65 -7.70 15.24
CA VAL A 232 -11.82 -6.81 15.33
C VAL A 232 -13.01 -7.39 14.54
N GLU A 233 -12.77 -7.96 13.37
CA GLU A 233 -13.80 -8.65 12.58
C GLU A 233 -14.37 -9.86 13.32
N ILE A 234 -13.49 -10.70 13.88
CA ILE A 234 -13.87 -11.87 14.69
C ILE A 234 -14.78 -11.46 15.85
N ASP A 235 -14.41 -10.41 16.59
CA ASP A 235 -15.22 -9.89 17.68
C ASP A 235 -16.59 -9.38 17.21
N SER A 236 -16.63 -8.69 16.08
CA SER A 236 -17.86 -8.18 15.47
C SER A 236 -18.78 -9.32 14.98
N ASP A 237 -18.19 -10.30 14.26
CA ASP A 237 -18.92 -11.45 13.73
C ASP A 237 -19.51 -12.31 14.85
N TRP A 238 -18.73 -12.50 15.92
CA TRP A 238 -19.17 -13.24 17.09
C TRP A 238 -20.38 -12.59 17.76
N ARG A 239 -20.32 -11.29 18.05
CA ARG A 239 -21.43 -10.54 18.63
C ARG A 239 -22.67 -10.59 17.75
N ARG A 240 -22.52 -10.39 16.44
CA ARG A 240 -23.62 -10.45 15.48
C ARG A 240 -24.32 -11.82 15.51
N ALA A 241 -23.55 -12.90 15.49
CA ALA A 241 -24.11 -14.25 15.53
C ALA A 241 -24.87 -14.53 16.85
N ILE A 242 -24.34 -14.09 17.98
CA ILE A 242 -25.03 -14.24 19.29
C ILE A 242 -26.29 -13.40 19.35
N ASP A 243 -26.24 -12.14 18.90
CA ASP A 243 -27.39 -11.24 18.93
C ASP A 243 -28.49 -11.71 17.98
N GLU A 244 -28.12 -12.32 16.85
CA GLU A 244 -29.03 -12.97 15.92
C GLU A 244 -29.73 -14.15 16.60
N LEU A 245 -28.97 -15.02 17.25
CA LEU A 245 -29.49 -16.20 17.94
C LEU A 245 -30.40 -15.79 19.13
N ARG A 246 -30.06 -14.76 19.88
CA ARG A 246 -30.90 -14.23 20.97
C ARG A 246 -32.19 -13.61 20.47
N ARG A 247 -32.14 -12.85 19.38
CA ARG A 247 -33.33 -12.27 18.76
C ARG A 247 -34.30 -13.34 18.29
N GLU A 248 -33.81 -14.41 17.72
CA GLU A 248 -34.64 -15.56 17.29
C GLU A 248 -35.22 -16.33 18.49
N ALA A 249 -34.47 -16.50 19.57
CA ALA A 249 -34.88 -17.27 20.73
C ALA A 249 -35.88 -16.52 21.66
N THR A 250 -35.74 -15.21 21.78
CA THR A 250 -36.51 -14.36 22.74
C THR A 250 -38.04 -14.45 22.55
N PRO A 251 -38.60 -14.37 21.32
CA PRO A 251 -40.07 -14.45 21.10
C PRO A 251 -40.66 -15.77 21.58
N HIS A 252 -39.86 -16.84 21.57
CA HIS A 252 -40.27 -18.17 21.99
C HIS A 252 -40.01 -18.46 23.49
N GLY A 253 -39.55 -17.45 24.25
CA GLY A 253 -39.21 -17.62 25.68
C GLY A 253 -38.08 -18.63 25.87
N VAL A 254 -37.18 -18.75 24.89
CA VAL A 254 -36.01 -19.64 24.94
C VAL A 254 -34.78 -18.83 25.32
N VAL A 255 -33.99 -19.38 26.23
CA VAL A 255 -32.74 -18.80 26.73
C VAL A 255 -31.57 -19.65 26.23
N LEU A 256 -30.47 -18.99 25.91
CA LEU A 256 -29.23 -19.62 25.51
C LEU A 256 -28.29 -19.76 26.69
N ASP A 257 -27.83 -20.97 26.91
CA ASP A 257 -26.74 -21.28 27.81
C ASP A 257 -25.51 -21.80 27.06
N GLY A 258 -24.30 -21.64 27.60
CA GLY A 258 -23.08 -22.18 27.02
C GLY A 258 -22.38 -21.28 25.98
N VAL A 259 -22.91 -20.10 25.72
CA VAL A 259 -22.27 -19.16 24.78
C VAL A 259 -21.64 -17.98 25.51
N ALA A 260 -20.30 -17.87 25.41
CA ALA A 260 -19.57 -16.76 25.99
C ALA A 260 -19.83 -15.44 25.25
N SER A 261 -19.89 -14.31 25.97
CA SER A 261 -20.08 -12.97 25.39
C SER A 261 -18.93 -12.50 24.48
N LYS A 262 -17.75 -13.09 24.64
CA LYS A 262 -16.54 -12.84 23.82
C LYS A 262 -16.14 -14.12 23.11
N PRO A 263 -15.56 -14.01 21.91
CA PRO A 263 -15.09 -15.18 21.18
C PRO A 263 -14.03 -15.93 21.95
N THR A 264 -14.14 -17.24 21.94
CA THR A 264 -13.20 -18.17 22.60
C THR A 264 -12.72 -19.21 21.61
N PRO A 265 -11.41 -19.53 21.57
CA PRO A 265 -10.87 -20.56 20.68
C PRO A 265 -11.26 -21.98 21.08
N LEU A 266 -11.85 -22.16 22.29
CA LEU A 266 -12.30 -23.45 22.83
C LEU A 266 -13.81 -23.66 22.67
N PHE A 267 -14.49 -22.84 21.86
CA PHE A 267 -15.93 -22.97 21.65
C PHE A 267 -16.25 -24.32 21.00
N GLN A 268 -17.27 -24.98 21.49
CA GLN A 268 -17.84 -26.21 20.92
C GLN A 268 -19.34 -26.00 20.72
N ALA A 269 -19.84 -26.32 19.54
CA ALA A 269 -21.26 -26.17 19.24
C ALA A 269 -22.17 -26.97 20.20
N ASP A 270 -21.71 -28.14 20.64
CA ASP A 270 -22.43 -29.01 21.55
C ASP A 270 -22.54 -28.44 22.99
N SER A 271 -21.76 -27.42 23.31
CA SER A 271 -21.87 -26.72 24.60
C SER A 271 -23.06 -25.76 24.69
N VAL A 272 -23.65 -25.44 23.55
CA VAL A 272 -24.78 -24.51 23.46
C VAL A 272 -26.08 -25.25 23.73
N VAL A 273 -26.74 -24.88 24.81
CA VAL A 273 -28.03 -25.47 25.21
C VAL A 273 -29.12 -24.43 25.11
N LEU A 274 -30.17 -24.77 24.37
CA LEU A 274 -31.42 -24.00 24.28
C LEU A 274 -32.36 -24.47 25.38
N ARG A 275 -32.78 -23.57 26.24
CA ARG A 275 -33.72 -23.89 27.32
C ARG A 275 -34.97 -23.03 27.24
N ARG A 276 -36.11 -23.73 27.30
CA ARG A 276 -37.43 -23.07 27.40
C ARG A 276 -37.72 -22.73 28.85
N LEU A 277 -38.05 -21.47 29.10
CA LEU A 277 -38.48 -21.04 30.45
C LEU A 277 -39.94 -21.39 30.66
N ASN A 278 -40.23 -22.29 31.59
CA ASN A 278 -41.58 -22.65 32.02
C ASN A 278 -41.75 -22.28 33.50
N GLY A 279 -42.24 -21.07 33.75
CA GLY A 279 -42.34 -20.52 35.09
C GLY A 279 -40.96 -20.36 35.76
N ARG A 280 -40.66 -21.11 36.80
CA ARG A 280 -39.36 -21.09 37.52
C ARG A 280 -38.39 -22.20 37.04
N ALA A 281 -38.85 -23.10 36.17
CA ALA A 281 -38.03 -24.19 35.66
C ALA A 281 -37.56 -23.86 34.26
N ALA A 282 -36.30 -24.23 33.93
CA ALA A 282 -35.73 -24.17 32.60
C ALA A 282 -35.61 -25.61 32.07
N ILE A 283 -36.32 -25.93 31.01
CA ILE A 283 -36.38 -27.26 30.38
C ILE A 283 -35.59 -27.23 29.08
N ASP A 284 -34.81 -28.27 28.79
CA ASP A 284 -34.15 -28.42 27.48
C ASP A 284 -35.18 -28.34 26.34
N LEU A 285 -34.85 -27.61 25.27
CA LEU A 285 -35.78 -27.34 24.18
C LEU A 285 -36.22 -28.63 23.47
N SER A 286 -35.32 -29.58 23.28
CA SER A 286 -35.65 -30.85 22.63
C SER A 286 -36.57 -31.72 23.53
N GLU A 287 -36.38 -31.64 24.86
CA GLU A 287 -37.28 -32.29 25.82
C GLU A 287 -38.66 -31.63 25.83
N TYR A 288 -38.70 -30.28 25.80
CA TYR A 288 -39.96 -29.56 25.75
C TYR A 288 -40.75 -29.86 24.48
N ILE A 289 -40.09 -29.92 23.29
CA ILE A 289 -40.72 -30.34 22.06
C ILE A 289 -41.27 -31.78 22.14
N ARG A 290 -40.55 -32.71 22.79
CA ARG A 290 -41.04 -34.07 23.01
C ARG A 290 -42.30 -34.10 23.91
N GLN A 291 -42.34 -33.29 24.97
CA GLN A 291 -43.52 -33.16 25.82
C GLN A 291 -44.72 -32.61 25.06
N LEU A 292 -44.52 -31.57 24.23
CA LEU A 292 -45.56 -31.01 23.38
C LEU A 292 -46.08 -32.06 22.37
N ARG A 293 -45.21 -32.84 21.72
CA ARG A 293 -45.62 -33.93 20.81
C ARG A 293 -46.41 -35.01 21.52
N HIS A 294 -46.04 -35.34 22.75
CA HIS A 294 -46.81 -36.30 23.56
C HIS A 294 -48.17 -35.74 23.95
N GLU A 295 -48.26 -34.48 24.40
CA GLU A 295 -49.52 -33.79 24.67
C GLU A 295 -50.42 -33.75 23.44
N HIS A 296 -49.84 -33.41 22.27
CA HIS A 296 -50.58 -33.40 21.00
C HIS A 296 -51.18 -34.75 20.68
N ALA A 297 -50.42 -35.86 20.78
CA ALA A 297 -50.89 -37.21 20.48
C ALA A 297 -52.03 -37.62 21.45
N VAL A 298 -51.97 -37.27 22.72
CA VAL A 298 -53.06 -37.55 23.70
C VAL A 298 -54.32 -36.71 23.35
N LEU A 299 -54.15 -35.47 22.94
CA LEU A 299 -55.24 -34.61 22.55
C LEU A 299 -55.89 -35.09 21.22
N GLN A 300 -55.06 -35.61 20.29
CA GLN A 300 -55.53 -36.21 19.04
C GLN A 300 -56.46 -37.38 19.28
N GLN A 301 -56.05 -38.29 20.15
CA GLN A 301 -56.91 -39.45 20.55
C GLN A 301 -58.24 -38.98 21.11
N ARG A 302 -58.25 -37.97 21.97
CA ARG A 302 -59.46 -37.39 22.54
C ARG A 302 -60.31 -36.68 21.50
N ALA A 303 -59.75 -35.97 20.55
CA ALA A 303 -60.45 -35.31 19.46
C ALA A 303 -61.15 -36.29 18.55
N ASP A 304 -60.51 -37.44 18.21
CA ASP A 304 -61.07 -38.48 17.38
C ASP A 304 -62.32 -39.15 18.03
N GLU A 305 -62.38 -39.24 19.33
CA GLU A 305 -63.52 -39.74 20.09
C GLU A 305 -64.72 -38.77 20.02
N TYR A 306 -64.46 -37.43 19.97
CA TYR A 306 -65.54 -36.38 19.88
C TYR A 306 -65.91 -36.01 18.46
N SER A 307 -65.08 -36.30 17.41
CA SER A 307 -65.30 -35.86 16.01
C SER A 307 -66.45 -36.53 15.25
N ARG A 308 -67.22 -37.39 15.86
CA ARG A 308 -68.35 -38.10 15.23
C ARG A 308 -69.63 -37.26 15.06
N VAL A 309 -69.62 -36.02 15.52
CA VAL A 309 -70.85 -35.16 15.48
C VAL A 309 -70.44 -33.67 15.24
N THR A 310 -70.23 -33.20 14.01
CA THR A 310 -70.56 -31.83 13.59
C THR A 310 -70.00 -31.41 12.25
N GLY A 311 -70.75 -30.94 11.35
CA GLY A 311 -70.87 -29.71 10.54
C GLY A 311 -69.91 -29.51 9.34
N ALA A 312 -70.41 -29.79 8.07
CA ALA A 312 -69.63 -29.62 6.82
C ALA A 312 -69.32 -28.15 6.39
N GLU A 313 -70.11 -27.14 6.81
CA GLU A 313 -69.95 -25.73 6.39
C GLU A 313 -68.75 -25.01 7.01
N ALA A 314 -68.51 -25.24 8.26
CA ALA A 314 -67.38 -24.62 8.96
C ALA A 314 -66.04 -25.21 8.53
N LEU A 315 -66.01 -26.46 8.07
CA LEU A 315 -64.79 -27.09 7.48
C LEU A 315 -64.39 -26.39 6.16
N GLN A 316 -65.37 -25.95 5.39
CA GLN A 316 -65.17 -25.29 4.11
C GLN A 316 -64.50 -23.88 4.27
N GLU A 317 -64.85 -23.16 5.30
CA GLU A 317 -64.31 -21.82 5.59
C GLU A 317 -62.86 -21.89 6.14
N VAL A 318 -62.54 -22.90 6.96
CA VAL A 318 -61.19 -23.24 7.42
C VAL A 318 -60.31 -23.63 6.24
N THR A 319 -60.85 -24.42 5.30
CA THR A 319 -60.06 -24.83 4.11
C THR A 319 -59.75 -23.65 3.21
N ALA A 320 -60.72 -22.73 2.98
CA ALA A 320 -60.51 -21.53 2.17
C ALA A 320 -59.45 -20.58 2.79
N THR A 321 -59.46 -20.40 4.13
CA THR A 321 -58.46 -19.58 4.84
C THR A 321 -57.07 -20.23 4.84
N SER A 322 -57.00 -21.55 4.90
CA SER A 322 -55.72 -22.30 4.76
C SER A 322 -55.12 -22.15 3.37
N GLU A 323 -55.97 -22.18 2.31
CA GLU A 323 -55.50 -21.93 0.92
C GLU A 323 -55.00 -20.46 0.74
N GLU A 324 -55.66 -19.46 1.35
CA GLU A 324 -55.18 -18.09 1.32
C GLU A 324 -53.82 -17.94 2.02
N LEU A 325 -53.63 -18.63 3.13
CA LEU A 325 -52.39 -18.65 3.88
C LEU A 325 -51.25 -19.26 3.05
N GLN A 326 -51.53 -20.37 2.35
CA GLN A 326 -50.58 -20.96 1.45
C GLN A 326 -50.22 -20.06 0.28
N LYS A 327 -51.17 -19.30 -0.29
CA LYS A 327 -50.91 -18.27 -1.32
C LYS A 327 -50.03 -17.16 -0.80
N LEU A 328 -50.27 -16.65 0.41
CA LEU A 328 -49.46 -15.61 1.06
C LEU A 328 -48.01 -16.09 1.36
N SER A 329 -47.88 -17.38 1.77
CA SER A 329 -46.56 -17.98 1.98
C SER A 329 -45.73 -18.03 0.71
N VAL A 330 -46.34 -18.45 -0.44
CA VAL A 330 -45.68 -18.42 -1.74
C VAL A 330 -45.30 -17.01 -2.17
N LEU A 331 -46.14 -15.99 -1.88
CA LEU A 331 -45.83 -14.60 -2.19
C LEU A 331 -44.66 -14.07 -1.34
N HIS A 332 -44.62 -14.45 -0.07
CA HIS A 332 -43.53 -14.11 0.84
C HIS A 332 -42.22 -14.72 0.38
N GLU A 333 -42.22 -16.02 0.02
CA GLU A 333 -41.02 -16.72 -0.50
C GLU A 333 -40.49 -16.03 -1.77
N ARG A 334 -41.38 -15.69 -2.71
CA ARG A 334 -41.01 -14.94 -3.93
C ARG A 334 -40.42 -13.57 -3.62
N ALA A 335 -41.03 -12.82 -2.70
CA ALA A 335 -40.55 -11.51 -2.30
C ALA A 335 -39.15 -11.60 -1.66
N THR A 336 -38.88 -12.61 -0.84
CA THR A 336 -37.59 -12.88 -0.22
C THR A 336 -36.54 -13.26 -1.25
N THR A 337 -36.91 -14.08 -2.25
CA THR A 337 -36.03 -14.46 -3.37
C THR A 337 -35.63 -13.18 -4.18
N THR A 338 -36.62 -12.35 -4.54
CA THR A 338 -36.38 -11.10 -5.28
C THR A 338 -35.47 -10.15 -4.51
N LEU A 339 -35.66 -10.05 -3.19
CA LEU A 339 -34.76 -9.26 -2.32
C LEU A 339 -33.33 -9.79 -2.36
N GLY A 340 -33.15 -11.12 -2.34
CA GLY A 340 -31.86 -11.77 -2.49
C GLY A 340 -31.17 -11.46 -3.83
N GLU A 341 -31.93 -11.54 -4.93
CA GLU A 341 -31.45 -11.20 -6.29
C GLU A 341 -31.00 -9.74 -6.40
N GLN A 342 -31.80 -8.79 -5.85
CA GLN A 342 -31.48 -7.37 -5.86
C GLN A 342 -30.22 -7.05 -5.04
N ARG A 343 -30.01 -7.71 -3.89
CA ARG A 343 -28.80 -7.59 -3.09
C ARG A 343 -27.57 -8.13 -3.81
N GLY A 344 -27.72 -9.24 -4.56
CA GLY A 344 -26.69 -9.78 -5.44
C GLY A 344 -26.29 -8.80 -6.53
N ALA A 345 -27.28 -8.27 -7.25
CA ALA A 345 -27.07 -7.26 -8.29
C ALA A 345 -26.40 -6.00 -7.77
N LEU A 346 -26.75 -5.51 -6.58
CA LEU A 346 -26.10 -4.37 -5.96
C LEU A 346 -24.59 -4.58 -5.78
N LYS A 347 -24.21 -5.77 -5.31
CA LYS A 347 -22.80 -6.12 -5.13
C LYS A 347 -22.04 -6.15 -6.47
N ASP A 348 -22.68 -6.69 -7.52
CA ASP A 348 -22.07 -6.76 -8.86
C ASP A 348 -21.86 -5.35 -9.45
N TYR A 349 -22.84 -4.46 -9.29
CA TYR A 349 -22.69 -3.07 -9.74
C TYR A 349 -21.67 -2.28 -8.94
N GLU A 350 -21.48 -2.57 -7.66
CA GLU A 350 -20.41 -1.96 -6.84
C GLU A 350 -19.02 -2.37 -7.34
N VAL A 351 -18.84 -3.62 -7.77
CA VAL A 351 -17.60 -4.11 -8.40
C VAL A 351 -17.35 -3.39 -9.72
N LEU A 352 -18.37 -3.35 -10.61
CA LEU A 352 -18.26 -2.64 -11.90
C LEU A 352 -17.94 -1.14 -11.73
N LEU A 353 -18.47 -0.52 -10.70
CA LEU A 353 -18.14 0.89 -10.39
C LEU A 353 -16.68 1.06 -9.96
N ALA A 354 -16.14 0.11 -9.21
CA ALA A 354 -14.73 0.13 -8.82
C ALA A 354 -13.81 0.01 -10.04
N GLU A 355 -14.10 -0.92 -10.95
CA GLU A 355 -13.38 -1.11 -12.22
C GLU A 355 -13.44 0.14 -13.12
N ALA A 356 -14.63 0.72 -13.29
CA ALA A 356 -14.82 1.94 -14.07
C ALA A 356 -14.06 3.14 -13.49
N ASN A 357 -13.93 3.23 -12.16
CA ASN A 357 -13.11 4.26 -11.51
C ASN A 357 -11.62 4.06 -11.78
N GLU A 358 -11.12 2.81 -11.74
CA GLU A 358 -9.72 2.50 -12.05
C GLU A 358 -9.38 2.86 -13.49
N ASP A 359 -10.23 2.47 -14.44
CA ASP A 359 -10.04 2.80 -15.86
C ASP A 359 -10.08 4.31 -16.11
N LEU A 360 -10.96 5.04 -15.42
CA LEU A 360 -11.04 6.49 -15.51
C LEU A 360 -9.74 7.15 -15.01
N GLU A 361 -9.20 6.71 -13.90
CA GLU A 361 -7.95 7.27 -13.36
C GLU A 361 -6.75 6.95 -14.27
N ARG A 362 -6.67 5.76 -14.88
CA ARG A 362 -5.65 5.41 -15.90
C ARG A 362 -5.73 6.35 -17.11
N ASN A 363 -6.93 6.59 -17.65
CA ASN A 363 -7.11 7.46 -18.78
C ASN A 363 -6.78 8.93 -18.45
N LYS A 364 -7.10 9.40 -17.24
CA LYS A 364 -6.70 10.72 -16.75
C LYS A 364 -5.18 10.85 -16.62
N ALA A 365 -4.50 9.80 -16.18
CA ALA A 365 -3.03 9.78 -16.12
C ALA A 365 -2.41 9.89 -17.52
N ALA A 366 -2.96 9.17 -18.51
CA ALA A 366 -2.53 9.27 -19.90
C ALA A 366 -2.78 10.68 -20.50
N ALA A 367 -3.95 11.29 -20.22
CA ALA A 367 -4.24 12.66 -20.63
C ALA A 367 -3.23 13.65 -20.03
N LYS A 368 -2.90 13.47 -18.77
CA LYS A 368 -1.92 14.28 -18.06
C LYS A 368 -0.53 14.20 -18.70
N LEU A 369 -0.05 13.01 -19.07
CA LEU A 369 1.22 12.86 -19.77
C LEU A 369 1.23 13.58 -21.11
N ARG A 370 0.15 13.52 -21.89
CA ARG A 370 -0.02 14.28 -23.12
C ARG A 370 0.07 15.79 -22.86
N ASP A 371 -0.64 16.27 -21.85
CA ASP A 371 -0.66 17.71 -21.48
C ASP A 371 0.69 18.20 -20.93
N LEU A 372 1.53 17.29 -20.40
CA LEU A 372 2.92 17.57 -20.03
C LEU A 372 3.87 17.58 -21.24
N GLY A 373 3.37 17.32 -22.45
CA GLY A 373 4.12 17.40 -23.70
C GLY A 373 4.75 16.09 -24.17
N ALA A 374 4.25 14.94 -23.73
CA ALA A 374 4.65 13.65 -24.28
C ALA A 374 4.23 13.55 -25.75
N LYS A 375 5.20 13.24 -26.65
CA LYS A 375 4.99 13.27 -28.12
C LYS A 375 4.56 11.92 -28.71
N ASN A 376 4.72 10.82 -28.01
CA ASN A 376 4.41 9.49 -28.52
C ASN A 376 2.94 9.14 -28.31
N ASN A 377 2.40 8.36 -29.25
CA ASN A 377 1.08 7.74 -29.11
C ASN A 377 1.03 6.97 -27.78
N LEU A 378 0.30 7.52 -26.84
CA LEU A 378 -0.03 6.84 -25.58
C LEU A 378 -0.96 5.70 -25.97
N LYS A 379 -0.39 4.51 -26.21
CA LYS A 379 -1.17 3.30 -26.47
C LYS A 379 -1.87 2.94 -25.16
N THR A 380 -3.11 3.35 -25.04
CA THR A 380 -3.97 3.10 -23.86
C THR A 380 -4.35 1.63 -23.68
N ALA A 381 -4.06 0.78 -24.64
CA ALA A 381 -4.22 -0.67 -24.53
C ALA A 381 -3.29 -1.40 -25.51
N ILE A 382 -2.28 -2.07 -25.02
CA ILE A 382 -1.53 -3.07 -25.79
C ILE A 382 -2.07 -4.44 -25.40
N GLY A 383 -2.83 -5.06 -26.32
CA GLY A 383 -3.25 -6.45 -26.19
C GLY A 383 -4.45 -6.74 -25.26
N LEU A 384 -5.12 -5.72 -24.73
CA LEU A 384 -6.32 -5.89 -23.90
C LEU A 384 -7.48 -5.05 -24.47
N CYS A 385 -8.68 -5.59 -24.48
CA CYS A 385 -9.89 -4.86 -24.84
C CYS A 385 -10.20 -3.78 -23.78
N PRO A 386 -10.34 -2.50 -24.15
CA PRO A 386 -10.59 -1.42 -23.19
C PRO A 386 -11.97 -1.50 -22.52
N THR A 387 -12.87 -2.37 -23.01
CA THR A 387 -14.23 -2.50 -22.49
C THR A 387 -14.41 -3.71 -21.58
N CYS A 388 -13.67 -4.81 -21.81
CA CYS A 388 -13.86 -6.06 -21.07
C CYS A 388 -12.56 -6.68 -20.55
N ASN A 389 -11.43 -6.00 -20.68
CA ASN A 389 -10.10 -6.41 -20.20
C ASN A 389 -9.62 -7.80 -20.65
N GLN A 390 -10.26 -8.39 -21.68
CA GLN A 390 -9.83 -9.65 -22.26
C GLN A 390 -8.63 -9.45 -23.18
N PRO A 391 -7.66 -10.38 -23.21
CA PRO A 391 -6.58 -10.33 -24.17
C PRO A 391 -7.16 -10.38 -25.60
N VAL A 392 -6.82 -9.37 -26.41
CA VAL A 392 -7.19 -9.31 -27.82
C VAL A 392 -5.94 -9.66 -28.62
N ASP A 393 -6.00 -10.77 -29.33
CA ASP A 393 -4.95 -11.17 -30.24
C ASP A 393 -4.80 -10.14 -31.37
N ASN A 394 -3.58 -9.68 -31.63
CA ASN A 394 -3.28 -8.69 -32.67
C ASN A 394 -3.76 -9.11 -34.08
N THR A 395 -4.09 -10.38 -34.25
CA THR A 395 -4.66 -10.93 -35.51
C THR A 395 -6.10 -10.48 -35.78
N LEU A 396 -6.86 -10.05 -34.77
CA LEU A 396 -8.21 -9.49 -34.96
C LEU A 396 -8.22 -8.01 -35.35
N LEU A 397 -7.07 -7.33 -35.27
CA LEU A 397 -6.91 -5.91 -35.66
C LEU A 397 -6.29 -5.74 -37.06
N ALA A 398 -6.08 -6.83 -37.80
CA ALA A 398 -5.64 -6.76 -39.19
C ALA A 398 -6.81 -6.28 -40.07
N ASP A 399 -6.69 -5.05 -40.52
CA ASP A 399 -7.31 -4.43 -41.70
C ASP A 399 -8.83 -4.14 -41.75
N ALA A 400 -9.64 -4.41 -40.74
CA ALA A 400 -11.09 -4.28 -40.89
C ALA A 400 -11.81 -3.37 -39.86
N VAL A 401 -11.16 -2.77 -38.91
CA VAL A 401 -11.80 -1.82 -37.97
C VAL A 401 -11.21 -0.43 -38.13
N THR A 402 -11.52 0.22 -39.23
CA THR A 402 -11.37 1.68 -39.41
C THR A 402 -12.55 2.42 -38.74
N GLY A 403 -12.87 2.12 -37.53
CA GLY A 403 -13.62 3.03 -36.67
C GLY A 403 -12.67 4.13 -36.18
N PRO A 404 -13.11 5.41 -36.09
CA PRO A 404 -12.26 6.45 -35.52
C PRO A 404 -11.83 6.01 -34.12
N GLN A 405 -10.52 5.91 -33.87
CA GLN A 405 -9.98 5.68 -32.53
C GLN A 405 -10.55 6.79 -31.65
N MET A 406 -11.28 6.39 -30.60
CA MET A 406 -11.83 7.34 -29.65
C MET A 406 -10.66 8.14 -29.06
N ASP A 407 -10.66 9.46 -29.21
CA ASP A 407 -9.61 10.26 -28.60
C ASP A 407 -9.69 10.17 -27.07
N LEU A 408 -8.58 10.44 -26.41
CA LEU A 408 -8.45 10.26 -24.96
C LEU A 408 -9.46 11.12 -24.18
N ALA A 409 -9.81 12.31 -24.66
CA ALA A 409 -10.79 13.18 -24.01
C ALA A 409 -12.22 12.59 -24.13
N THR A 410 -12.55 12.06 -25.30
CA THR A 410 -13.82 11.35 -25.56
C THR A 410 -13.93 10.10 -24.69
N ASN A 411 -12.84 9.34 -24.54
CA ASN A 411 -12.83 8.13 -23.68
C ASN A 411 -13.01 8.48 -22.19
N ILE A 412 -12.35 9.52 -21.69
CA ILE A 412 -12.55 10.03 -20.33
C ILE A 412 -14.02 10.46 -20.14
N ALA A 413 -14.59 11.21 -21.07
CA ALA A 413 -15.98 11.63 -20.98
C ALA A 413 -16.96 10.44 -21.01
N TYR A 414 -16.66 9.40 -21.80
CA TYR A 414 -17.41 8.14 -21.82
C TYR A 414 -17.35 7.42 -20.46
N LEU A 415 -16.15 7.22 -19.91
CA LEU A 415 -15.96 6.57 -18.61
C LEU A 415 -16.60 7.36 -17.46
N GLU A 416 -16.56 8.69 -17.50
CA GLU A 416 -17.29 9.53 -16.55
C GLU A 416 -18.81 9.39 -16.67
N SER A 417 -19.30 9.22 -17.89
CA SER A 417 -20.73 8.95 -18.13
C SER A 417 -21.12 7.56 -17.61
N GLN A 418 -20.30 6.55 -17.88
CA GLN A 418 -20.50 5.18 -17.40
C GLN A 418 -20.49 5.13 -15.87
N ARG A 419 -19.52 5.78 -15.22
CA ARG A 419 -19.48 5.91 -13.75
C ARG A 419 -20.76 6.52 -13.20
N ARG A 420 -21.23 7.63 -13.78
CA ARG A 420 -22.49 8.28 -13.37
C ARG A 420 -23.71 7.38 -13.59
N MET A 421 -23.71 6.55 -14.65
CA MET A 421 -24.77 5.58 -14.91
C MET A 421 -24.76 4.51 -13.81
N LEU A 422 -23.61 3.89 -13.53
CA LEU A 422 -23.46 2.87 -12.49
C LEU A 422 -23.84 3.40 -11.10
N GLN A 423 -23.44 4.62 -10.76
CA GLN A 423 -23.84 5.29 -9.50
C GLN A 423 -25.35 5.43 -9.39
N ARG A 424 -26.04 5.83 -10.48
CA ARG A 424 -27.50 5.92 -10.49
C ARG A 424 -28.19 4.55 -10.35
N GLN A 425 -27.64 3.51 -10.99
CA GLN A 425 -28.13 2.14 -10.85
C GLN A 425 -28.01 1.64 -9.40
N ILE A 426 -26.86 1.89 -8.76
CA ILE A 426 -26.64 1.56 -7.34
C ILE A 426 -27.64 2.27 -6.43
N VAL A 427 -27.89 3.56 -6.66
CA VAL A 427 -28.91 4.30 -5.89
C VAL A 427 -30.31 3.70 -6.10
N GLY A 428 -30.70 3.45 -7.35
CA GLY A 428 -32.01 2.84 -7.66
C GLY A 428 -32.16 1.43 -7.07
N LEU A 429 -31.09 0.61 -7.09
CA LEU A 429 -31.10 -0.70 -6.44
C LEU A 429 -31.24 -0.61 -4.92
N ARG A 430 -30.57 0.34 -4.27
CA ARG A 430 -30.70 0.57 -2.82
C ARG A 430 -32.14 0.98 -2.44
N GLU A 431 -32.77 1.85 -3.24
CA GLU A 431 -34.17 2.23 -3.05
C GLU A 431 -35.10 1.02 -3.31
N GLY A 432 -34.82 0.23 -4.35
CA GLY A 432 -35.53 -1.02 -4.65
C GLY A 432 -35.44 -2.04 -3.52
N ILE A 433 -34.24 -2.23 -2.96
CA ILE A 433 -34.01 -3.11 -1.80
C ILE A 433 -34.82 -2.65 -0.60
N ALA A 434 -34.81 -1.35 -0.27
CA ALA A 434 -35.59 -0.81 0.84
C ALA A 434 -37.11 -1.04 0.64
N SER A 435 -37.62 -0.88 -0.59
CA SER A 435 -39.01 -1.19 -0.95
C SER A 435 -39.31 -2.70 -0.85
N ALA A 436 -38.39 -3.55 -1.29
CA ALA A 436 -38.56 -5.00 -1.19
C ALA A 436 -38.52 -5.49 0.27
N GLU A 437 -37.67 -4.91 1.11
CA GLU A 437 -37.63 -5.18 2.55
C GLU A 437 -38.97 -4.80 3.23
N ALA A 438 -39.51 -3.61 2.91
CA ALA A 438 -40.82 -3.21 3.41
C ALA A 438 -41.93 -4.16 2.95
N ARG A 439 -41.84 -4.68 1.71
CA ARG A 439 -42.81 -5.64 1.18
C ARG A 439 -42.74 -7.00 1.88
N VAL A 440 -41.54 -7.50 2.13
CA VAL A 440 -41.33 -8.73 2.91
C VAL A 440 -41.93 -8.57 4.31
N ALA A 441 -41.64 -7.47 5.00
CA ALA A 441 -42.19 -7.18 6.32
C ALA A 441 -43.73 -7.08 6.33
N GLU A 442 -44.34 -6.47 5.29
CA GLU A 442 -45.80 -6.42 5.11
C GLU A 442 -46.40 -7.83 4.96
N LEU A 443 -45.78 -8.67 4.14
CA LEU A 443 -46.23 -10.05 3.90
C LEU A 443 -46.09 -10.89 5.16
N GLU A 444 -45.01 -10.73 5.94
CA GLU A 444 -44.82 -11.37 7.25
C GLU A 444 -45.92 -11.01 8.22
N ALA A 445 -46.25 -9.69 8.33
CA ALA A 445 -47.34 -9.23 9.20
C ALA A 445 -48.70 -9.79 8.76
N ARG A 446 -48.97 -9.87 7.43
CA ARG A 446 -50.20 -10.47 6.90
C ARG A 446 -50.26 -11.96 7.15
N LEU A 447 -49.16 -12.68 7.01
CA LEU A 447 -49.07 -14.10 7.34
C LEU A 447 -49.40 -14.34 8.79
N ALA A 448 -48.81 -13.57 9.71
CA ALA A 448 -49.10 -13.63 11.14
C ALA A 448 -50.59 -13.38 11.44
N ALA A 449 -51.16 -12.31 10.89
CA ALA A 449 -52.59 -11.98 11.08
C ALA A 449 -53.55 -13.09 10.53
N LYS A 450 -53.20 -13.68 9.36
CA LYS A 450 -54.00 -14.78 8.79
C LYS A 450 -53.86 -16.10 9.57
N HIS A 451 -52.69 -16.34 10.14
CA HIS A 451 -52.48 -17.46 11.08
C HIS A 451 -53.38 -17.28 12.32
N ASP A 452 -53.46 -16.08 12.87
CA ASP A 452 -54.33 -15.77 14.02
C ASP A 452 -55.81 -15.98 13.69
N ILE A 453 -56.25 -15.56 12.47
CA ILE A 453 -57.62 -15.74 11.98
C ILE A 453 -57.94 -17.24 11.78
N LEU A 454 -57.06 -17.99 11.12
CA LEU A 454 -57.22 -19.43 10.92
C LEU A 454 -57.29 -20.16 12.27
N PHE A 455 -56.49 -19.69 13.24
CA PHE A 455 -56.51 -20.18 14.59
C PHE A 455 -57.85 -19.94 15.28
N ALA A 456 -58.42 -18.69 15.14
CA ALA A 456 -59.71 -18.34 15.68
C ALA A 456 -60.85 -19.14 15.03
N MET A 457 -60.84 -19.27 13.69
CA MET A 457 -61.86 -20.05 12.93
C MET A 457 -61.84 -21.52 13.29
N ARG A 458 -60.70 -22.16 13.36
CA ARG A 458 -60.57 -23.57 13.82
C ARG A 458 -61.10 -23.71 15.26
N SER A 459 -61.05 -22.66 16.07
CA SER A 459 -61.68 -22.58 17.37
C SER A 459 -63.18 -22.49 17.32
N ASP A 460 -63.79 -21.82 16.30
CA ASP A 460 -65.23 -21.60 16.19
C ASP A 460 -66.01 -22.77 15.55
N VAL A 461 -65.34 -23.56 14.66
CA VAL A 461 -65.94 -24.75 14.05
C VAL A 461 -66.37 -25.82 15.06
N THR A 462 -65.84 -25.74 16.26
CA THR A 462 -66.14 -26.69 17.35
C THR A 462 -67.26 -26.26 18.29
N SER A 463 -68.22 -25.38 17.83
CA SER A 463 -69.23 -24.75 18.69
C SER A 463 -70.32 -25.71 19.23
N GLY A 464 -70.18 -27.00 19.23
CA GLY A 464 -71.14 -27.94 19.79
C GLY A 464 -70.86 -28.46 21.22
N ALA A 465 -69.63 -28.45 21.67
CA ALA A 465 -69.27 -28.85 23.04
C ALA A 465 -68.05 -28.05 23.51
N THR A 466 -68.17 -27.45 24.71
CA THR A 466 -67.15 -26.55 25.31
C THR A 466 -65.82 -27.26 25.52
N GLU A 467 -65.77 -28.56 25.72
CA GLU A 467 -64.55 -29.38 25.89
C GLU A 467 -63.85 -29.69 24.57
N SER A 468 -64.59 -29.94 23.47
CA SER A 468 -64.00 -30.20 22.16
C SER A 468 -63.30 -29.00 21.59
N LYS A 469 -63.78 -27.78 21.80
CA LYS A 469 -63.17 -26.52 21.44
C LYS A 469 -61.81 -26.31 22.11
N ALA A 470 -61.72 -26.64 23.38
CA ALA A 470 -60.51 -26.46 24.15
C ALA A 470 -59.41 -27.43 23.67
N ILE A 471 -59.79 -28.65 23.30
CA ILE A 471 -58.90 -29.70 22.78
C ILE A 471 -58.31 -29.30 21.44
N VAL A 472 -59.13 -28.90 20.47
CA VAL A 472 -58.69 -28.50 19.13
C VAL A 472 -57.86 -27.20 19.15
N ARG A 473 -58.27 -26.23 19.99
CA ARG A 473 -57.47 -25.01 20.17
C ARG A 473 -56.11 -25.34 20.68
N ARG A 474 -56.00 -26.22 21.70
CA ARG A 474 -54.72 -26.62 22.28
C ARG A 474 -53.85 -27.42 21.30
N GLN A 475 -54.45 -28.30 20.49
CA GLN A 475 -53.73 -29.03 19.42
C GLN A 475 -53.05 -28.08 18.44
N VAL A 476 -53.81 -27.13 17.89
CA VAL A 476 -53.28 -26.17 16.90
C VAL A 476 -52.21 -25.27 17.54
N GLN A 477 -52.41 -24.88 18.82
CA GLN A 477 -51.38 -24.13 19.54
C GLN A 477 -50.08 -24.93 19.66
N ILE A 478 -50.19 -26.21 19.98
CA ILE A 478 -49.05 -27.11 20.10
C ILE A 478 -48.36 -27.31 18.75
N GLU A 479 -49.08 -27.53 17.68
CA GLU A 479 -48.53 -27.67 16.33
C GLU A 479 -47.71 -26.42 15.91
N VAL A 480 -48.30 -25.24 16.03
CA VAL A 480 -47.63 -23.97 15.71
C VAL A 480 -46.40 -23.74 16.60
N GLU A 481 -46.52 -24.10 17.89
CA GLU A 481 -45.42 -23.97 18.84
C GLU A 481 -44.29 -24.96 18.49
N ILE A 482 -44.60 -26.20 18.16
CA ILE A 482 -43.61 -27.20 17.73
C ILE A 482 -42.88 -26.74 16.47
N ASP A 483 -43.62 -26.35 15.41
CA ASP A 483 -43.01 -25.88 14.15
C ASP A 483 -42.08 -24.69 14.37
N ALA A 484 -42.49 -23.71 15.17
CA ALA A 484 -41.68 -22.55 15.49
C ALA A 484 -40.41 -22.89 16.29
N LEU A 485 -40.52 -23.82 17.24
CA LEU A 485 -39.39 -24.28 18.06
C LEU A 485 -38.42 -25.16 17.25
N GLU A 486 -38.91 -25.97 16.32
CA GLU A 486 -38.08 -26.77 15.40
C GLU A 486 -37.31 -25.88 14.42
N GLN A 487 -37.96 -24.85 13.87
CA GLN A 487 -37.29 -23.84 13.05
C GLN A 487 -36.22 -23.10 13.83
N LEU A 488 -36.50 -22.70 15.07
CA LEU A 488 -35.51 -22.10 15.98
C LEU A 488 -34.32 -23.03 16.22
N GLN A 489 -34.57 -24.33 16.45
CA GLN A 489 -33.52 -25.32 16.66
C GLN A 489 -32.62 -25.50 15.43
N SER A 490 -33.21 -25.50 14.22
CA SER A 490 -32.49 -25.56 12.95
C SER A 490 -31.62 -24.32 12.73
N LYS A 491 -32.19 -23.13 12.96
CA LYS A 491 -31.47 -21.86 12.89
C LYS A 491 -30.31 -21.81 13.90
N ALA A 492 -30.56 -22.25 15.14
CA ALA A 492 -29.56 -22.33 16.19
C ALA A 492 -28.38 -23.24 15.81
N THR A 493 -28.66 -24.40 15.21
CA THR A 493 -27.62 -25.30 14.69
C THR A 493 -26.74 -24.63 13.64
N THR A 494 -27.37 -23.92 12.71
CA THR A 494 -26.64 -23.14 11.68
C THR A 494 -25.77 -22.05 12.29
N LEU A 495 -26.31 -21.27 13.23
CA LEU A 495 -25.57 -20.21 13.91
C LEU A 495 -24.45 -20.76 14.81
N CYS A 496 -24.64 -21.91 15.47
CA CYS A 496 -23.59 -22.59 16.22
C CYS A 496 -22.45 -23.06 15.31
N SER A 497 -22.75 -23.58 14.13
CA SER A 497 -21.74 -23.93 13.13
C SER A 497 -20.94 -22.71 12.67
N ARG A 498 -21.62 -21.58 12.50
CA ARG A 498 -20.97 -20.29 12.19
C ARG A 498 -20.06 -19.81 13.32
N LEU A 499 -20.50 -19.91 14.58
CA LEU A 499 -19.70 -19.60 15.78
C LEU A 499 -18.46 -20.50 15.86
N THR A 500 -18.55 -21.77 15.53
CA THR A 500 -17.41 -22.69 15.44
C THR A 500 -16.37 -22.19 14.41
N GLY A 501 -16.81 -21.81 13.22
CA GLY A 501 -15.93 -21.24 12.19
C GLY A 501 -15.23 -19.95 12.67
N ILE A 502 -15.94 -19.10 13.42
CA ILE A 502 -15.36 -17.88 14.00
C ILE A 502 -14.34 -18.24 15.09
N ALA A 503 -14.60 -19.23 15.93
CA ALA A 503 -13.68 -19.73 16.95
C ALA A 503 -12.39 -20.31 16.33
N ASP A 504 -12.50 -21.02 15.21
CA ASP A 504 -11.35 -21.56 14.47
C ASP A 504 -10.50 -20.43 13.88
N ARG A 505 -11.13 -19.38 13.32
CA ARG A 505 -10.42 -18.17 12.88
C ARG A 505 -9.65 -17.52 14.04
N LEU A 506 -10.28 -17.40 15.21
CA LEU A 506 -9.62 -16.86 16.41
C LEU A 506 -8.41 -17.70 16.82
N LYS A 507 -8.55 -19.02 16.83
CA LYS A 507 -7.48 -19.97 17.15
C LYS A 507 -6.29 -19.82 16.20
N GLN A 508 -6.54 -19.70 14.90
CA GLN A 508 -5.50 -19.48 13.91
C GLN A 508 -4.82 -18.13 14.08
N ASN A 509 -5.60 -17.06 14.30
CA ASN A 509 -5.07 -15.73 14.59
C ASN A 509 -4.15 -15.73 15.82
N GLN A 510 -4.57 -16.35 16.92
CA GLN A 510 -3.76 -16.46 18.14
C GLN A 510 -2.49 -17.29 17.92
N ALA A 511 -2.58 -18.42 17.22
CA ALA A 511 -1.42 -19.25 16.90
C ALA A 511 -0.40 -18.51 16.04
N THR A 512 -0.86 -17.73 15.07
CA THR A 512 0.01 -16.89 14.23
C THR A 512 0.66 -15.78 15.06
N ARG A 513 -0.10 -15.12 15.96
CA ARG A 513 0.44 -14.10 16.88
C ARG A 513 1.54 -14.65 17.79
N GLN A 514 1.39 -15.87 18.28
CA GLN A 514 2.39 -16.50 19.17
C GLN A 514 3.71 -16.78 18.46
N ARG A 515 3.68 -16.91 17.12
CA ARG A 515 4.88 -17.11 16.29
C ARG A 515 5.59 -15.80 15.93
N LEU A 516 4.93 -14.66 16.12
CA LEU A 516 5.55 -13.36 15.85
C LEU A 516 6.62 -13.04 16.89
N PRO A 517 7.73 -12.40 16.50
CA PRO A 517 8.75 -11.93 17.43
C PRO A 517 8.11 -11.03 18.49
N LYS A 518 8.54 -11.21 19.75
CA LYS A 518 8.12 -10.33 20.86
C LYS A 518 8.71 -8.93 20.69
N ASP A 519 9.95 -8.87 20.22
CA ASP A 519 10.68 -7.63 19.93
C ASP A 519 10.34 -7.07 18.54
N ALA A 520 10.69 -5.82 18.30
CA ALA A 520 10.52 -5.18 17.00
C ALA A 520 11.35 -5.89 15.93
N TYR A 521 12.53 -6.39 16.28
CA TYR A 521 13.49 -7.01 15.41
C TYR A 521 13.62 -8.52 15.67
N THR A 522 13.80 -9.30 14.62
CA THR A 522 14.08 -10.74 14.67
C THR A 522 15.55 -11.01 15.03
N ALA A 523 15.89 -12.25 15.32
CA ALA A 523 17.30 -12.64 15.51
C ALA A 523 18.16 -12.38 14.26
N ASP A 524 17.57 -12.50 13.06
CA ASP A 524 18.24 -12.16 11.80
C ASP A 524 18.47 -10.66 11.67
N ASP A 525 17.48 -9.85 12.05
CA ASP A 525 17.60 -8.40 12.08
C ASP A 525 18.72 -7.95 13.04
N HIS A 526 18.82 -8.56 14.21
CA HIS A 526 19.90 -8.27 15.15
C HIS A 526 21.29 -8.59 14.56
N ARG A 527 21.43 -9.72 13.85
CA ARG A 527 22.70 -10.03 13.15
C ARG A 527 23.08 -8.96 12.12
N ARG A 528 22.09 -8.40 11.41
CA ARG A 528 22.30 -7.31 10.45
C ARG A 528 22.69 -6.00 11.15
N ILE A 529 22.05 -5.68 12.26
CA ILE A 529 22.39 -4.49 13.07
C ILE A 529 23.80 -4.63 13.69
N ASP A 530 24.17 -5.82 14.19
CA ASP A 530 25.50 -6.08 14.73
C ASP A 530 26.58 -5.98 13.64
N ALA A 531 26.28 -6.48 12.42
CA ALA A 531 27.17 -6.31 11.28
C ALA A 531 27.31 -4.85 10.85
N LEU A 532 26.21 -4.07 10.88
CA LEU A 532 26.28 -2.62 10.67
C LEU A 532 27.19 -1.94 11.66
N GLN A 533 27.08 -2.27 12.95
CA GLN A 533 27.94 -1.73 14.00
C GLN A 533 29.41 -2.11 13.80
N PHE A 534 29.67 -3.35 13.43
CA PHE A 534 31.03 -3.84 13.16
C PHE A 534 31.67 -3.06 11.99
N ASN A 535 30.99 -2.98 10.85
CA ASN A 535 31.45 -2.25 9.67
C ASN A 535 31.62 -0.76 9.96
N PHE A 536 30.66 -0.14 10.66
CA PHE A 536 30.74 1.25 11.06
C PHE A 536 31.98 1.55 11.90
N ARG A 537 32.26 0.75 12.93
CA ARG A 537 33.44 0.92 13.79
C ARG A 537 34.75 0.73 13.01
N GLY A 538 34.80 -0.25 12.13
CA GLY A 538 35.96 -0.50 11.26
C GLY A 538 36.23 0.68 10.33
N ASN A 539 35.20 1.23 9.70
CA ASN A 539 35.30 2.42 8.85
C ASN A 539 35.75 3.66 9.65
N ALA A 540 35.13 3.94 10.79
CA ALA A 540 35.45 5.10 11.61
C ALA A 540 36.90 5.09 12.10
N GLY A 541 37.39 3.94 12.53
CA GLY A 541 38.81 3.76 12.86
C GLY A 541 39.73 4.00 11.67
N SER A 542 39.37 3.48 10.51
CA SER A 542 40.16 3.64 9.26
C SER A 542 40.18 5.09 8.76
N PHE A 543 39.12 5.87 8.99
CA PHE A 543 39.00 7.28 8.59
C PHE A 543 39.61 8.25 9.59
N GLY A 544 40.17 7.75 10.71
CA GLY A 544 40.85 8.56 11.72
C GLY A 544 39.88 9.31 12.64
N TYR A 545 38.79 8.66 13.06
CA TYR A 545 37.95 9.20 14.11
C TYR A 545 38.60 9.08 15.49
N GLU A 546 38.66 10.20 16.24
CA GLU A 546 39.44 10.29 17.49
C GLU A 546 38.67 10.91 18.68
N SER A 547 37.49 11.54 18.47
CA SER A 547 36.78 12.29 19.50
C SER A 547 36.44 11.46 20.75
N VAL A 548 36.07 10.20 20.60
CA VAL A 548 35.86 9.23 21.69
C VAL A 548 36.30 7.84 21.24
N PRO A 549 36.61 6.91 22.19
CA PRO A 549 36.93 5.55 21.81
C PRO A 549 35.79 4.94 20.95
N ILE A 550 36.10 4.50 19.75
CA ILE A 550 35.07 4.00 18.80
C ILE A 550 34.31 2.77 19.34
N THR A 551 34.92 2.05 20.30
CA THR A 551 34.28 0.92 21.01
C THR A 551 33.08 1.36 21.84
N ASP A 552 33.04 2.61 22.28
CA ASP A 552 31.96 3.14 23.12
C ASP A 552 30.78 3.66 22.28
N VAL A 553 31.00 3.79 20.97
CA VAL A 553 29.96 4.16 20.00
C VAL A 553 29.16 2.92 19.63
N ILE A 554 27.86 2.94 19.87
CA ILE A 554 26.93 1.86 19.54
C ILE A 554 25.89 2.32 18.50
N ILE A 555 25.41 1.42 17.68
CA ILE A 555 24.24 1.68 16.85
C ILE A 555 22.99 1.50 17.72
N SER A 556 22.26 2.59 17.96
CA SER A 556 20.99 2.56 18.71
C SER A 556 20.00 1.60 18.04
N LYS A 557 19.42 0.68 18.80
CA LYS A 557 18.40 -0.24 18.28
C LYS A 557 17.08 0.45 17.96
N GLU A 558 16.81 1.62 18.54
CA GLU A 558 15.58 2.36 18.31
C GLU A 558 15.67 3.26 17.06
N ALA A 559 16.78 3.98 16.91
CA ALA A 559 16.97 4.95 15.82
C ALA A 559 17.87 4.44 14.69
N LEU A 560 18.57 3.31 14.90
CA LEU A 560 19.53 2.71 13.96
C LEU A 560 20.66 3.67 13.54
N VAL A 561 21.04 4.58 14.40
CA VAL A 561 22.16 5.54 14.18
C VAL A 561 23.20 5.42 15.28
N PRO A 562 24.43 5.87 15.01
CA PRO A 562 25.49 5.92 16.01
C PRO A 562 25.12 6.78 17.21
N SER A 563 25.27 6.24 18.40
CA SER A 563 24.99 6.87 19.68
C SER A 563 26.05 6.54 20.73
N LEU A 564 26.16 7.40 21.72
CA LEU A 564 27.02 7.25 22.89
C LEU A 564 26.16 7.34 24.12
N ALA A 565 26.18 6.32 25.01
CA ALA A 565 25.39 6.27 26.24
C ALA A 565 23.89 6.61 26.02
N ASP A 566 23.27 6.02 24.97
CA ASP A 566 21.89 6.22 24.56
C ASP A 566 21.55 7.62 23.99
N MET A 567 22.54 8.51 23.89
CA MET A 567 22.38 9.80 23.19
C MET A 567 22.95 9.72 21.78
N GLU A 568 22.19 10.21 20.81
CA GLU A 568 22.69 10.34 19.44
C GLU A 568 23.92 11.26 19.43
N LEU A 569 25.02 10.84 18.79
CA LEU A 569 26.27 11.60 18.76
C LEU A 569 26.11 13.01 18.20
N ARG A 570 25.08 13.24 17.40
CA ARG A 570 24.68 14.57 16.93
C ARG A 570 24.35 15.53 18.08
N ALA A 571 23.75 15.07 19.17
CA ALA A 571 23.37 15.90 20.30
C ALA A 571 24.58 16.40 21.08
N ILE A 572 25.69 15.68 21.06
CA ILE A 572 26.96 16.06 21.74
C ILE A 572 27.65 17.26 21.03
N ARG A 573 27.35 17.45 19.75
CA ARG A 573 27.95 18.51 18.94
C ARG A 573 27.61 19.93 19.41
N THR A 574 26.52 20.13 20.11
CA THR A 574 26.07 21.45 20.60
C THR A 574 26.94 22.02 21.72
N ASP A 575 27.72 21.20 22.42
CA ASP A 575 28.50 21.58 23.60
C ASP A 575 30.00 21.70 23.32
N ILE A 576 30.50 21.38 22.12
CA ILE A 576 31.92 21.38 21.81
C ILE A 576 32.25 22.38 20.69
N ASN A 577 32.71 23.54 21.05
CA ASN A 577 33.17 24.64 20.16
C ASN A 577 34.55 24.39 19.55
N SER A 578 34.88 23.21 19.02
CA SER A 578 36.16 22.95 18.37
C SER A 578 36.01 22.44 16.92
N ASP A 579 36.83 22.95 16.00
CA ASP A 579 36.86 22.58 14.59
C ASP A 579 37.14 21.07 14.38
N SER A 580 37.91 20.44 15.28
CA SER A 580 38.21 19.00 15.22
C SER A 580 36.96 18.12 15.40
N SER A 581 36.00 18.53 16.23
CA SER A 581 34.74 17.77 16.41
C SER A 581 33.83 17.79 15.17
N ALA A 582 33.88 18.84 14.37
CA ALA A 582 33.10 18.96 13.16
C ALA A 582 33.59 17.97 12.05
N SER A 583 34.92 17.86 11.89
CA SER A 583 35.51 16.91 10.95
C SER A 583 35.28 15.46 11.38
N ASP A 584 35.33 15.18 12.68
CA ASP A 584 35.02 13.84 13.20
C ASP A 584 33.59 13.44 12.96
N PHE A 585 32.64 14.36 13.08
CA PHE A 585 31.23 14.05 12.75
C PHE A 585 31.04 13.69 11.27
N VAL A 586 31.75 14.38 10.37
CA VAL A 586 31.73 14.04 8.94
C VAL A 586 32.34 12.64 8.70
N ARG A 587 33.43 12.26 9.41
CA ARG A 587 33.99 10.89 9.36
C ARG A 587 32.99 9.84 9.82
N LEU A 588 32.19 10.13 10.86
CA LEU A 588 31.12 9.24 11.29
C LEU A 588 30.03 9.08 10.22
N ILE A 589 29.64 10.16 9.52
CA ILE A 589 28.68 10.07 8.41
C ILE A 589 29.22 9.20 7.28
N TRP A 590 30.48 9.40 6.87
CA TRP A 590 31.12 8.54 5.87
C TRP A 590 31.09 7.07 6.28
N SER A 591 31.51 6.82 7.52
CA SER A 591 31.59 5.48 8.10
C SER A 591 30.23 4.79 8.11
N TYR A 592 29.18 5.53 8.45
CA TYR A 592 27.83 5.03 8.54
C TYR A 592 27.22 4.70 7.17
N LEU A 593 27.31 5.62 6.21
CA LEU A 593 26.79 5.42 4.87
C LEU A 593 27.48 4.27 4.14
N LEU A 594 28.81 4.16 4.28
CA LEU A 594 29.56 3.03 3.72
C LEU A 594 29.22 1.72 4.42
N ALA A 595 29.07 1.72 5.75
CA ALA A 595 28.68 0.53 6.51
C ALA A 595 27.27 0.02 6.13
N LEU A 596 26.33 0.90 5.80
CA LEU A 596 25.02 0.52 5.27
C LEU A 596 25.16 -0.30 3.99
N TYR A 597 26.01 0.14 3.07
CA TYR A 597 26.29 -0.61 1.85
C TYR A 597 26.97 -1.95 2.15
N GLN A 598 28.07 -1.94 2.92
CA GLN A 598 28.85 -3.13 3.25
C GLN A 598 27.97 -4.20 3.92
N THR A 599 27.11 -3.79 4.84
CA THR A 599 26.19 -4.71 5.53
C THR A 599 25.12 -5.23 4.58
N SER A 600 24.54 -4.37 3.76
CA SER A 600 23.51 -4.74 2.80
C SER A 600 24.03 -5.64 1.66
N SER A 601 25.30 -5.57 1.34
CA SER A 601 25.95 -6.38 0.28
C SER A 601 26.66 -7.64 0.81
N ALA A 602 26.78 -7.80 2.13
CA ALA A 602 27.48 -8.93 2.73
C ALA A 602 26.83 -10.27 2.40
N PRO A 603 27.62 -11.31 2.14
CA PRO A 603 27.08 -12.66 1.91
C PRO A 603 26.22 -13.13 3.10
N GLY A 604 25.00 -13.57 2.81
CA GLY A 604 24.04 -14.03 3.83
C GLY A 604 23.29 -12.91 4.56
N LEU A 605 23.58 -11.63 4.29
CA LEU A 605 22.88 -10.48 4.90
C LEU A 605 22.26 -9.56 3.82
N GLN A 606 21.95 -10.07 2.65
CA GLN A 606 21.47 -9.28 1.51
C GLN A 606 20.33 -8.35 1.88
N GLY A 607 20.55 -7.03 1.71
CA GLY A 607 19.59 -5.96 1.88
C GLY A 607 19.17 -5.32 0.55
N ASN A 608 18.61 -4.11 0.65
CA ASN A 608 18.04 -3.39 -0.49
C ASN A 608 18.88 -2.16 -0.92
N HIS A 609 20.13 -2.06 -0.47
CA HIS A 609 20.98 -0.94 -0.88
C HIS A 609 21.26 -1.02 -2.38
N PRO A 610 21.00 0.04 -3.19
CA PRO A 610 21.09 -0.03 -4.64
C PRO A 610 22.52 -0.08 -5.20
N GLY A 611 23.55 0.09 -4.37
CA GLY A 611 24.96 0.07 -4.79
C GLY A 611 25.43 1.38 -5.44
N LEU A 612 24.91 2.51 -4.99
CA LEU A 612 25.31 3.86 -5.42
C LEU A 612 25.54 4.75 -4.20
N LEU A 613 26.66 5.45 -4.15
CA LEU A 613 26.94 6.55 -3.22
C LEU A 613 27.41 7.80 -3.99
N MET A 614 26.84 8.94 -3.66
CA MET A 614 27.17 10.22 -4.28
C MET A 614 27.50 11.23 -3.18
N PHE A 615 28.70 11.79 -3.19
CA PHE A 615 29.18 12.73 -2.18
C PHE A 615 29.61 14.04 -2.83
N ASP A 616 28.99 15.16 -2.39
CA ASP A 616 29.38 16.51 -2.80
C ASP A 616 30.15 17.16 -1.66
N GLU A 617 31.43 17.46 -1.90
CA GLU A 617 32.41 18.04 -0.96
C GLU A 617 32.52 17.28 0.37
N PRO A 618 32.90 15.98 0.38
CA PRO A 618 33.05 15.23 1.63
C PRO A 618 34.18 15.76 2.52
N GLY A 619 35.19 16.41 1.99
CA GLY A 619 36.32 16.96 2.70
C GLY A 619 36.07 18.30 3.44
N GLN A 620 34.83 18.54 3.93
CA GLN A 620 34.50 19.77 4.69
C GLN A 620 35.27 19.86 6.03
N HIS A 621 35.34 21.07 6.56
CA HIS A 621 35.96 21.37 7.85
C HIS A 621 37.45 21.03 7.95
N SER A 622 38.24 21.40 6.94
CA SER A 622 39.69 21.19 6.89
C SER A 622 40.10 19.72 7.14
N MET A 623 39.43 18.82 6.45
CA MET A 623 39.66 17.37 6.57
C MET A 623 41.06 16.98 6.14
N ALA A 624 41.77 16.21 6.98
CA ALA A 624 43.12 15.75 6.68
C ALA A 624 43.17 14.92 5.37
N ALA A 625 44.22 15.09 4.59
CA ALA A 625 44.44 14.35 3.33
C ALA A 625 44.44 12.85 3.54
N ASP A 626 45.00 12.36 4.64
CA ASP A 626 45.01 10.93 5.00
C ASP A 626 43.60 10.35 5.22
N SER A 627 42.71 11.12 5.85
CA SER A 627 41.30 10.73 6.04
C SER A 627 40.56 10.66 4.69
N GLN A 628 40.82 11.65 3.81
CA GLN A 628 40.23 11.64 2.45
C GLN A 628 40.79 10.46 1.63
N HIS A 629 42.09 10.18 1.75
CA HIS A 629 42.72 9.01 1.11
C HIS A 629 42.06 7.70 1.59
N ALA A 630 41.90 7.53 2.90
CA ALA A 630 41.29 6.35 3.48
C ALA A 630 39.85 6.13 2.97
N LEU A 631 39.02 7.20 2.90
CA LEU A 631 37.69 7.17 2.34
C LEU A 631 37.71 6.73 0.87
N LEU A 632 38.49 7.42 0.01
CA LEU A 632 38.55 7.16 -1.43
C LEU A 632 39.07 5.74 -1.72
N LYS A 633 40.04 5.28 -0.96
CA LYS A 633 40.60 3.92 -1.05
C LYS A 633 39.54 2.85 -0.73
N GLN A 634 38.77 3.04 0.33
CA GLN A 634 37.67 2.12 0.66
C GLN A 634 36.59 2.14 -0.40
N LEU A 635 36.13 3.34 -0.82
CA LEU A 635 35.11 3.46 -1.88
C LEU A 635 35.55 2.78 -3.20
N ALA A 636 36.83 2.89 -3.57
CA ALA A 636 37.38 2.23 -4.76
C ALA A 636 37.48 0.72 -4.62
N GLY A 637 37.68 0.23 -3.40
CA GLY A 637 37.83 -1.20 -3.11
C GLY A 637 36.53 -1.98 -2.99
N GLU A 638 35.39 -1.30 -2.82
CA GLU A 638 34.10 -1.95 -2.64
C GLU A 638 33.55 -2.55 -3.95
N THR A 639 33.33 -3.85 -3.96
CA THR A 639 32.80 -4.56 -5.13
C THR A 639 31.30 -4.33 -5.26
N GLY A 640 30.85 -3.88 -6.45
CA GLY A 640 29.42 -3.66 -6.72
C GLY A 640 28.88 -2.31 -6.20
N LEU A 641 29.74 -1.47 -5.64
CA LEU A 641 29.45 -0.08 -5.28
C LEU A 641 29.95 0.85 -6.38
N GLN A 642 29.08 1.72 -6.85
CA GLN A 642 29.50 2.90 -7.61
C GLN A 642 29.56 4.09 -6.67
N SER A 643 30.69 4.79 -6.65
CA SER A 643 30.90 6.00 -5.87
C SER A 643 31.22 7.18 -6.78
N ILE A 644 30.47 8.28 -6.62
CA ILE A 644 30.69 9.53 -7.34
C ILE A 644 31.03 10.59 -6.30
N VAL A 645 32.26 11.09 -6.29
CA VAL A 645 32.76 12.05 -5.32
C VAL A 645 33.12 13.34 -6.03
N ALA A 646 32.41 14.40 -5.73
CA ALA A 646 32.72 15.76 -6.20
C ALA A 646 33.46 16.52 -5.11
N ALA A 647 34.70 16.92 -5.35
CA ALA A 647 35.52 17.60 -4.35
C ALA A 647 36.46 18.66 -4.95
N SER A 648 36.79 19.69 -4.17
CA SER A 648 37.75 20.73 -4.55
C SER A 648 39.18 20.41 -4.15
N PHE A 649 39.41 19.52 -3.20
CA PHE A 649 40.72 19.16 -2.64
C PHE A 649 41.55 20.40 -2.25
N ASP A 650 40.88 21.33 -1.58
CA ASP A 650 41.46 22.65 -1.18
C ASP A 650 42.13 23.42 -2.34
N GLU A 651 41.75 23.12 -3.59
CA GLU A 651 42.26 23.69 -4.82
C GLU A 651 43.79 23.47 -5.01
N THR A 652 44.40 22.55 -4.27
CA THR A 652 45.84 22.28 -4.33
C THR A 652 46.10 20.90 -4.99
N GLU A 653 47.10 20.86 -5.87
CA GLU A 653 47.51 19.61 -6.56
C GLU A 653 48.11 18.61 -5.58
N GLU A 654 48.77 19.09 -4.53
CA GLU A 654 49.44 18.25 -3.54
C GLU A 654 48.42 17.46 -2.71
N VAL A 655 47.38 18.12 -2.20
CA VAL A 655 46.30 17.46 -1.43
C VAL A 655 45.55 16.43 -2.31
N PHE A 656 45.28 16.78 -3.57
CA PHE A 656 44.66 15.85 -4.50
C PHE A 656 45.55 14.62 -4.72
N ARG A 657 46.85 14.81 -4.97
CA ARG A 657 47.78 13.69 -5.19
C ARG A 657 47.88 12.80 -3.95
N GLN A 658 48.01 13.37 -2.76
CA GLN A 658 48.02 12.59 -1.50
C GLN A 658 46.74 11.83 -1.28
N ALA A 659 45.56 12.46 -1.49
CA ALA A 659 44.26 11.83 -1.31
C ALA A 659 43.99 10.70 -2.31
N THR A 660 44.63 10.69 -3.47
CA THR A 660 44.37 9.73 -4.56
C THR A 660 45.49 8.76 -4.86
N GLU A 661 46.61 8.81 -4.12
CA GLU A 661 47.79 7.99 -4.37
C GLU A 661 47.47 6.49 -4.34
N GLY A 662 47.83 5.78 -5.40
CA GLY A 662 47.61 4.33 -5.50
C GLY A 662 46.14 3.89 -5.64
N ILE A 663 45.20 4.79 -5.86
CA ILE A 663 43.79 4.47 -6.01
C ILE A 663 43.39 4.46 -7.49
N ALA A 664 42.63 3.45 -7.91
CA ALA A 664 42.06 3.39 -9.26
C ALA A 664 40.72 4.14 -9.31
N PHE A 665 40.64 5.16 -10.14
CA PHE A 665 39.42 5.97 -10.33
C PHE A 665 39.35 6.58 -11.73
N LYS A 666 38.16 7.03 -12.13
CA LYS A 666 37.96 7.89 -13.32
C LYS A 666 37.95 9.36 -12.86
N LEU A 667 38.83 10.19 -13.45
CA LEU A 667 38.81 11.62 -13.18
C LEU A 667 37.90 12.34 -14.19
N ILE A 668 37.03 13.17 -13.67
CA ILE A 668 36.29 14.20 -14.42
C ILE A 668 36.78 15.55 -13.96
N GLU A 669 37.42 16.28 -14.83
CA GLU A 669 38.02 17.58 -14.52
C GLU A 669 37.73 18.58 -15.66
N TRP A 670 37.56 19.84 -15.30
CA TRP A 670 37.45 20.93 -16.26
C TRP A 670 38.01 22.24 -15.69
N GLU A 671 38.52 23.05 -16.61
CA GLU A 671 38.96 24.40 -16.29
C GLU A 671 37.82 25.40 -16.54
N GLY A 672 37.71 26.43 -15.67
CA GLY A 672 36.71 27.49 -15.81
C GLY A 672 35.32 27.08 -15.42
N LYS A 673 34.32 27.40 -16.24
CA LYS A 673 32.90 27.06 -16.00
C LYS A 673 32.52 25.76 -16.67
N LEU A 674 31.55 25.08 -16.06
CA LEU A 674 31.02 23.77 -16.52
C LEU A 674 30.34 23.85 -17.89
N LEU A 675 29.55 24.91 -18.15
CA LEU A 675 28.85 25.10 -19.43
C LEU A 675 29.80 25.58 -20.52
N ARG A 676 29.96 24.78 -21.57
CA ARG A 676 30.84 25.01 -22.70
C ARG A 676 30.07 24.77 -24.02
N PRO A 677 30.52 25.27 -25.17
CA PRO A 677 29.99 24.84 -26.47
C PRO A 677 30.07 23.33 -26.61
N LEU A 678 28.97 22.68 -27.05
CA LEU A 678 28.86 21.23 -27.28
C LEU A 678 29.30 20.86 -28.69
#